data_5396031f220bca0062213596b5cc9fd3
#
_entry.id   5396031f220bca0062213596b5cc9fd3
#
_cell.length_a   1.000
_cell.length_b   1.000
_cell.length_c   1.000
_cell.angle_alpha   90.00
_cell.angle_beta   90.00
_cell.angle_gamma   90.00
#
_symmetry.space_group_name_H-M   'P 1'
#
loop_
_entity.id
_entity.type
_entity.pdbx_description
1 polymer ?
#
loop_
_entity_poly.entity_id
_entity_poly.type
_entity_poly.pdbx_seq_one_letter_code
_entity_poly.pdbx_strand_id
1 'polypeptide(L)'
;MAKRRRTQPAATGKTHGVINGAGEVVEQNIDSTIRENYMPYAMSVILSRAIPEIDGFKPSHRKLLYTMYKMGLLNGARTKSANIVGATMKLNPHGDLAIYDTMVRLSRGYEALLHPYVDSKGNFGKFYSRDMAWAASRYTEAKLDKICNELFRDIDKDTVDFVDNYDNTMKEPSLLPVAFPSVLVNTNTGIAVGMASNICSFNLKEICETTAALIRDPNHDVMQTLPAPDFIGGCQIIYDESALRQVYETGKGGIKLRARYEYDKSANCIDVLSIPSTTTCEVIIEKIIDLVKAGKIKDIADVRDETGIDGLKITIDLKRGVDPDRLMAKLYRFTTLEDSFSCNFNVLIGGVPRVLGVKALLEEWIAFRIECVRRRTYFDRNKKAEKLHLLKGLEAILLDIDKAVKIVRETDEEAEVVPNLMIGFGIDEVQAEYVAEIKLRHLNREYILKRTAEIEALEKEIAELDEILKSKTRIKTIIVKELKEIAEKYGQPRKSIIIYEDIVSYTEEKDDVPDYPVNLFFTKEGYFKKITPQSLRMSSNHKLKDGDEIAQTCEFSNNGELLFFTDKCQVYKAKAADFADTKASTLGDYVPAKLGMDEGENAVYMVATKDYKGILLFAFENGKLAKVPLEAYQTKTNRKKLTGAYSDKSPLAGMVFFTEDKEFLLKASSGRMLLIHSGAINLKTTRSTQGVAVMKLKKGHRLFEISEYVEGTFAKPQRYRTKTLPTLGAMPANEDSTDEQLTLI
;
A
#
# COMPACT_ATOMS: atom_id res chain seq x y z
N MET A 1 -3.64 -21.31 46.22
CA MET A 1 -2.42 -22.14 46.13
C MET A 1 -2.76 -23.48 45.46
N ALA A 2 -2.52 -23.61 44.17
CA ALA A 2 -2.72 -24.87 43.45
C ALA A 2 -1.37 -25.54 43.23
N LYS A 3 -1.22 -26.77 43.73
CA LYS A 3 -0.03 -27.59 43.62
C LYS A 3 0.21 -27.98 42.15
N ARG A 4 1.31 -27.55 41.55
CA ARG A 4 1.82 -28.06 40.27
C ARG A 4 2.20 -29.54 40.43
N ARG A 5 1.55 -30.42 39.66
CA ARG A 5 1.96 -31.81 39.45
C ARG A 5 3.26 -31.82 38.65
N ARG A 6 4.33 -32.36 39.23
CA ARG A 6 5.55 -32.73 38.50
C ARG A 6 5.26 -33.96 37.65
N THR A 7 5.34 -33.82 36.35
CA THR A 7 5.43 -34.95 35.41
C THR A 7 6.87 -35.37 35.26
N GLN A 8 7.13 -36.68 35.42
CA GLN A 8 8.45 -37.27 35.21
C GLN A 8 8.85 -37.18 33.73
N PRO A 9 10.16 -36.96 33.42
CA PRO A 9 10.60 -36.87 32.03
C PRO A 9 10.65 -38.25 31.36
N ALA A 10 10.10 -38.32 30.13
CA ALA A 10 10.24 -39.48 29.25
C ALA A 10 11.67 -39.56 28.70
N ALA A 11 12.16 -40.76 28.45
CA ALA A 11 13.53 -41.08 28.05
C ALA A 11 13.95 -40.36 26.74
N THR A 12 15.08 -39.67 26.84
CA THR A 12 15.65 -38.83 25.76
C THR A 12 16.29 -39.64 24.65
N GLY A 13 15.81 -39.45 23.43
CA GLY A 13 16.58 -39.74 22.23
C GLY A 13 17.74 -38.75 22.09
N LYS A 14 18.94 -39.24 21.78
CA LYS A 14 20.15 -38.44 21.63
C LYS A 14 19.97 -37.41 20.49
N THR A 15 19.86 -36.15 20.87
CA THR A 15 19.94 -35.01 19.93
C THR A 15 21.39 -34.57 19.80
N HIS A 16 21.94 -34.63 18.59
CA HIS A 16 23.27 -34.07 18.30
C HIS A 16 23.20 -32.53 18.42
N GLY A 17 24.00 -31.96 19.30
CA GLY A 17 24.21 -30.50 19.39
C GLY A 17 24.01 -29.87 20.77
N VAL A 18 23.78 -30.64 21.85
CA VAL A 18 23.65 -30.09 23.20
C VAL A 18 25.04 -30.00 23.86
N ILE A 19 25.43 -28.79 24.24
CA ILE A 19 26.64 -28.57 25.09
C ILE A 19 26.35 -29.15 26.48
N ASN A 20 27.09 -30.18 26.89
CA ASN A 20 26.97 -30.75 28.21
C ASN A 20 27.21 -29.68 29.28
N GLY A 21 26.21 -29.41 30.12
CA GLY A 21 26.27 -28.44 31.22
C GLY A 21 25.62 -27.08 30.91
N ALA A 22 24.99 -26.89 29.74
CA ALA A 22 24.29 -25.67 29.37
C ALA A 22 22.79 -25.74 29.69
N GLY A 23 22.43 -25.50 30.94
CA GLY A 23 21.04 -25.23 31.36
C GLY A 23 20.07 -26.42 31.33
N GLU A 24 18.87 -26.21 31.82
CA GLU A 24 17.76 -27.16 31.81
C GLU A 24 16.95 -26.96 30.49
N VAL A 25 16.75 -28.01 29.73
CA VAL A 25 15.88 -27.98 28.54
C VAL A 25 14.43 -28.08 28.98
N VAL A 26 13.66 -27.02 28.79
CA VAL A 26 12.24 -26.96 29.11
C VAL A 26 11.43 -27.07 27.83
N GLU A 27 10.54 -28.06 27.76
CA GLU A 27 9.56 -28.13 26.65
C GLU A 27 8.48 -27.07 26.84
N GLN A 28 8.28 -26.22 25.85
CA GLN A 28 7.26 -25.19 25.84
C GLN A 28 6.41 -25.32 24.56
N ASN A 29 5.10 -25.24 24.73
CA ASN A 29 4.20 -25.24 23.59
C ASN A 29 4.43 -23.98 22.72
N ILE A 30 4.41 -24.15 21.39
CA ILE A 30 4.61 -23.06 20.44
C ILE A 30 3.56 -21.94 20.60
N ASP A 31 2.31 -22.30 20.96
CA ASP A 31 1.24 -21.32 21.24
C ASP A 31 1.59 -20.40 22.42
N SER A 32 2.16 -20.97 23.50
CA SER A 32 2.60 -20.18 24.67
C SER A 32 3.77 -19.28 24.29
N THR A 33 4.74 -19.79 23.52
CA THR A 33 5.88 -19.02 23.05
C THR A 33 5.44 -17.85 22.15
N ILE A 34 4.49 -18.08 21.24
CA ILE A 34 3.94 -17.03 20.38
C ILE A 34 3.22 -15.97 21.22
N ARG A 35 2.38 -16.37 22.16
CA ARG A 35 1.61 -15.41 22.99
C ARG A 35 2.50 -14.61 23.92
N GLU A 36 3.46 -15.24 24.55
CA GLU A 36 4.29 -14.62 25.61
C GLU A 36 5.46 -13.81 25.04
N ASN A 37 6.02 -14.20 23.90
CA ASN A 37 7.23 -13.59 23.35
C ASN A 37 6.99 -12.86 22.02
N TYR A 38 6.32 -13.51 21.04
CA TYR A 38 6.18 -12.95 19.70
C TYR A 38 5.08 -11.88 19.64
N MET A 39 3.95 -12.07 20.29
CA MET A 39 2.86 -11.09 20.27
C MET A 39 3.26 -9.76 20.92
N PRO A 40 3.89 -9.71 22.10
CA PRO A 40 4.39 -8.46 22.67
C PRO A 40 5.43 -7.77 21.77
N TYR A 41 6.33 -8.53 21.14
CA TYR A 41 7.27 -8.00 20.16
C TYR A 41 6.55 -7.39 18.95
N ALA A 42 5.60 -8.12 18.36
CA ALA A 42 4.82 -7.65 17.22
C ALA A 42 4.05 -6.36 17.56
N MET A 43 3.39 -6.33 18.72
CA MET A 43 2.68 -5.15 19.23
C MET A 43 3.63 -3.97 19.43
N SER A 44 4.79 -4.17 20.01
CA SER A 44 5.81 -3.12 20.19
C SER A 44 6.26 -2.55 18.84
N VAL A 45 6.53 -3.39 17.84
CA VAL A 45 6.93 -2.93 16.49
C VAL A 45 5.81 -2.14 15.82
N ILE A 46 4.56 -2.56 15.98
CA ILE A 46 3.39 -1.87 15.40
C ILE A 46 3.21 -0.49 16.05
N LEU A 47 3.08 -0.45 17.38
CA LEU A 47 2.68 0.74 18.12
C LEU A 47 3.82 1.74 18.32
N SER A 48 5.04 1.26 18.55
CA SER A 48 6.15 2.11 19.00
C SER A 48 7.22 2.34 17.93
N ARG A 49 7.06 1.80 16.70
CA ARG A 49 8.13 1.89 15.72
C ARG A 49 7.68 2.18 14.28
N ALA A 50 6.73 1.40 13.73
CA ALA A 50 6.56 1.33 12.27
C ALA A 50 5.38 2.14 11.75
N ILE A 51 4.25 2.15 12.46
CA ILE A 51 3.02 2.79 11.99
C ILE A 51 2.96 4.23 12.50
N PRO A 52 2.67 5.22 11.64
CA PRO A 52 2.49 6.61 12.06
C PRO A 52 1.18 6.79 12.83
N GLU A 53 1.14 7.79 13.71
CA GLU A 53 -0.08 8.24 14.36
C GLU A 53 -0.77 9.36 13.58
N ILE A 54 -1.91 9.83 14.07
CA ILE A 54 -2.72 10.88 13.40
C ILE A 54 -1.96 12.18 13.17
N ASP A 55 -0.94 12.47 13.97
CA ASP A 55 -0.03 13.59 13.77
C ASP A 55 0.96 13.40 12.61
N GLY A 56 0.90 12.26 11.91
CA GLY A 56 1.74 11.92 10.76
C GLY A 56 3.15 11.45 11.12
N PHE A 57 3.46 11.27 12.38
CA PHE A 57 4.80 10.92 12.83
C PHE A 57 4.87 9.55 13.48
N LYS A 58 5.99 8.88 13.27
CA LYS A 58 6.42 7.74 14.06
C LYS A 58 7.06 8.24 15.36
N PRO A 59 7.14 7.43 16.41
CA PRO A 59 7.80 7.85 17.66
C PRO A 59 9.22 8.38 17.47
N SER A 60 10.04 7.76 16.61
CA SER A 60 11.40 8.21 16.30
C SER A 60 11.44 9.61 15.66
N HIS A 61 10.51 9.89 14.73
CA HIS A 61 10.37 11.22 14.12
C HIS A 61 9.99 12.27 15.16
N ARG A 62 8.99 11.96 16.00
CA ARG A 62 8.47 12.88 17.03
C ARG A 62 9.55 13.22 18.05
N LYS A 63 10.26 12.22 18.57
CA LYS A 63 11.35 12.40 19.54
C LYS A 63 12.49 13.25 18.99
N LEU A 64 12.90 13.01 17.74
CA LEU A 64 13.92 13.81 17.08
C LEU A 64 13.50 15.28 16.92
N LEU A 65 12.33 15.52 16.34
CA LEU A 65 11.82 16.87 16.10
C LEU A 65 11.59 17.63 17.41
N TYR A 66 11.04 16.95 18.44
CA TYR A 66 10.85 17.54 19.77
C TYR A 66 12.18 17.89 20.44
N THR A 67 13.20 17.03 20.34
CA THR A 67 14.56 17.34 20.82
C THR A 67 15.08 18.60 20.16
N MET A 68 14.97 18.70 18.84
CA MET A 68 15.42 19.88 18.10
C MET A 68 14.65 21.14 18.52
N TYR A 69 13.36 21.03 18.81
CA TYR A 69 12.54 22.10 19.35
C TYR A 69 13.03 22.55 20.73
N LYS A 70 13.27 21.61 21.65
CA LYS A 70 13.81 21.90 23.00
C LYS A 70 15.21 22.51 23.00
N MET A 71 16.01 22.18 21.97
CA MET A 71 17.32 22.82 21.74
C MET A 71 17.21 24.25 21.16
N GLY A 72 16.00 24.77 20.93
CA GLY A 72 15.78 26.11 20.37
C GLY A 72 16.09 26.22 18.88
N LEU A 73 16.20 25.11 18.16
CA LEU A 73 16.61 25.08 16.76
C LEU A 73 15.49 25.48 15.77
N LEU A 74 14.32 25.88 16.26
CA LEU A 74 13.27 26.44 15.42
C LEU A 74 13.63 27.83 14.91
N ASN A 75 14.10 28.70 15.82
CA ASN A 75 14.48 30.09 15.53
C ASN A 75 15.99 30.32 15.64
N GLY A 76 16.74 29.35 16.16
CA GLY A 76 18.18 29.41 16.36
C GLY A 76 19.01 29.16 15.09
N ALA A 77 20.33 29.24 15.24
CA ALA A 77 21.29 28.87 14.22
C ALA A 77 21.35 27.34 14.03
N ARG A 78 21.80 26.88 12.87
CA ARG A 78 22.10 25.46 12.66
C ARG A 78 23.22 24.99 13.60
N THR A 79 23.12 23.77 14.07
CA THR A 79 24.15 23.08 14.85
C THR A 79 24.61 21.81 14.15
N LYS A 80 25.72 21.22 14.55
CA LYS A 80 26.19 19.95 14.01
C LYS A 80 25.15 18.86 14.23
N SER A 81 24.89 18.05 13.20
CA SER A 81 23.93 16.94 13.29
C SER A 81 24.28 15.97 14.41
N ALA A 82 25.57 15.74 14.68
CA ALA A 82 26.04 14.89 15.79
C ALA A 82 25.54 15.39 17.16
N ASN A 83 25.47 16.71 17.39
CA ASN A 83 24.96 17.28 18.64
C ASN A 83 23.45 16.98 18.80
N ILE A 84 22.70 17.09 17.72
CA ILE A 84 21.26 16.78 17.74
C ILE A 84 21.03 15.29 18.00
N VAL A 85 21.81 14.42 17.33
CA VAL A 85 21.75 12.97 17.51
C VAL A 85 22.03 12.61 18.97
N GLY A 86 23.11 13.13 19.55
CA GLY A 86 23.46 12.89 20.96
C GLY A 86 22.40 13.37 21.94
N ALA A 87 21.80 14.55 21.69
CA ALA A 87 20.70 15.03 22.52
C ALA A 87 19.43 14.16 22.40
N THR A 88 19.15 13.65 21.20
CA THR A 88 17.97 12.82 20.94
C THR A 88 18.03 11.46 21.63
N MET A 89 19.23 10.92 21.86
CA MET A 89 19.42 9.64 22.57
C MET A 89 18.81 9.64 23.98
N LYS A 90 18.64 10.80 24.60
CA LYS A 90 17.96 10.94 25.91
C LYS A 90 16.47 10.61 25.86
N LEU A 91 15.84 10.75 24.70
CA LEU A 91 14.43 10.39 24.49
C LEU A 91 14.29 9.09 23.67
N ASN A 92 15.25 8.80 22.80
CA ASN A 92 15.23 7.65 21.90
C ASN A 92 16.47 6.77 22.12
N PRO A 93 16.40 5.69 22.96
CA PRO A 93 17.53 4.86 23.35
C PRO A 93 17.93 3.88 22.24
N HIS A 94 18.15 4.37 21.03
CA HIS A 94 18.61 3.62 19.87
C HIS A 94 19.97 4.12 19.39
N GLY A 95 20.63 3.34 18.53
CA GLY A 95 21.93 3.71 17.95
C GLY A 95 21.89 5.05 17.22
N ASP A 96 23.01 5.78 17.31
CA ASP A 96 23.21 7.08 16.70
C ASP A 96 22.95 7.10 15.18
N LEU A 97 23.34 6.04 14.47
CA LEU A 97 23.07 5.87 13.04
C LEU A 97 21.59 5.90 12.74
N ALA A 98 20.74 5.18 13.50
CA ALA A 98 19.31 5.14 13.26
C ALA A 98 18.63 6.51 13.48
N ILE A 99 19.11 7.28 14.46
CA ILE A 99 18.63 8.64 14.71
C ILE A 99 19.08 9.57 13.58
N TYR A 100 20.33 9.45 13.15
CA TYR A 100 20.84 10.26 12.05
C TYR A 100 20.16 9.95 10.71
N ASP A 101 19.94 8.68 10.38
CA ASP A 101 19.17 8.25 9.21
C ASP A 101 17.73 8.81 9.22
N THR A 102 17.11 8.86 10.40
CA THR A 102 15.80 9.50 10.58
C THR A 102 15.88 10.99 10.25
N MET A 103 16.91 11.70 10.74
CA MET A 103 17.15 13.12 10.45
C MET A 103 17.37 13.36 8.95
N VAL A 104 18.17 12.51 8.30
CA VAL A 104 18.42 12.57 6.86
C VAL A 104 17.13 12.49 6.08
N ARG A 105 16.29 11.50 6.37
CA ARG A 105 15.00 11.29 5.69
C ARG A 105 14.03 12.47 5.85
N LEU A 106 14.09 13.18 6.97
CA LEU A 106 13.26 14.36 7.25
C LEU A 106 13.87 15.65 6.70
N SER A 107 15.09 15.61 6.13
CA SER A 107 15.82 16.79 5.72
C SER A 107 15.48 17.26 4.31
N ARG A 108 15.62 18.57 4.11
CA ARG A 108 15.51 19.21 2.80
C ARG A 108 16.55 18.70 1.80
N GLY A 109 17.78 18.42 2.26
CA GLY A 109 18.89 17.99 1.41
C GLY A 109 18.71 16.60 0.79
N TYR A 110 17.97 15.71 1.47
CA TYR A 110 17.69 14.37 0.99
C TYR A 110 16.56 14.31 -0.05
N GLU A 111 15.71 15.32 -0.10
CA GLU A 111 14.63 15.51 -1.08
C GLU A 111 13.58 14.38 -1.13
N ALA A 112 13.32 13.70 0.00
CA ALA A 112 12.31 12.64 0.06
C ALA A 112 10.90 13.15 0.39
N LEU A 113 10.76 14.39 0.87
CA LEU A 113 9.50 14.94 1.37
C LEU A 113 9.08 16.18 0.57
N LEU A 114 7.78 16.33 0.32
CA LEU A 114 7.22 17.56 -0.26
C LEU A 114 7.48 18.77 0.64
N HIS A 115 7.28 18.59 1.96
CA HIS A 115 7.54 19.58 2.98
C HIS A 115 8.51 19.00 4.01
N PRO A 116 9.83 19.21 3.84
CA PRO A 116 10.83 18.74 4.80
C PRO A 116 10.71 19.46 6.13
N TYR A 117 10.98 18.73 7.21
CA TYR A 117 10.93 19.25 8.57
C TYR A 117 12.29 19.70 9.13
N VAL A 118 13.36 19.26 8.48
CA VAL A 118 14.74 19.58 8.85
C VAL A 118 15.40 20.44 7.76
N ASP A 119 15.77 21.67 8.10
CA ASP A 119 16.58 22.54 7.27
C ASP A 119 18.04 22.16 7.45
N SER A 120 18.65 21.64 6.39
CA SER A 120 19.94 20.97 6.37
C SER A 120 21.00 21.73 5.60
N LYS A 121 22.27 21.62 6.03
CA LYS A 121 23.44 22.14 5.34
C LYS A 121 24.55 21.08 5.29
N GLY A 122 25.12 20.89 4.11
CA GLY A 122 26.08 19.83 3.82
C GLY A 122 25.48 18.73 2.95
N ASN A 123 26.21 17.63 2.77
CA ASN A 123 25.75 16.50 1.97
C ASN A 123 24.84 15.58 2.78
N PHE A 124 23.54 15.60 2.47
CA PHE A 124 22.52 14.71 3.03
C PHE A 124 22.11 13.59 2.07
N GLY A 125 22.85 13.38 0.97
CA GLY A 125 22.49 12.40 -0.05
C GLY A 125 21.26 12.79 -0.86
N LYS A 126 20.75 11.84 -1.64
CA LYS A 126 19.53 12.01 -2.44
C LYS A 126 18.69 10.73 -2.40
N PHE A 127 17.38 10.84 -2.23
CA PHE A 127 16.52 9.67 -2.10
C PHE A 127 16.40 8.84 -3.39
N TYR A 128 16.59 9.45 -4.53
CA TYR A 128 16.49 8.85 -5.85
C TYR A 128 17.77 8.17 -6.35
N SER A 129 18.86 8.20 -5.56
CA SER A 129 20.11 7.53 -5.90
C SER A 129 20.71 6.81 -4.69
N ARG A 130 21.12 5.55 -4.89
CA ARG A 130 21.84 4.74 -3.90
C ARG A 130 23.30 5.18 -3.77
N ASP A 131 23.88 5.69 -4.84
CA ASP A 131 25.28 6.07 -4.92
C ASP A 131 25.54 7.45 -4.29
N MET A 132 24.52 8.29 -4.20
CA MET A 132 24.57 9.58 -3.52
C MET A 132 24.31 9.43 -2.02
N ALA A 133 25.22 8.79 -1.30
CA ALA A 133 25.14 8.63 0.14
C ALA A 133 25.39 9.95 0.89
N TRP A 134 24.82 10.06 2.09
CA TRP A 134 25.02 11.22 2.97
C TRP A 134 26.34 11.16 3.72
N ALA A 135 26.87 12.33 4.05
CA ALA A 135 28.08 12.46 4.85
C ALA A 135 27.82 12.12 6.33
N ALA A 136 28.87 11.78 7.08
CA ALA A 136 28.75 11.52 8.51
C ALA A 136 28.22 12.75 9.28
N SER A 137 27.48 12.52 10.37
CA SER A 137 26.78 13.55 11.18
C SER A 137 27.69 14.67 11.71
N ARG A 138 29.00 14.42 11.87
CA ARG A 138 29.98 15.41 12.28
C ARG A 138 30.29 16.49 11.21
N TYR A 139 29.99 16.21 9.94
CA TYR A 139 30.25 17.15 8.84
C TYR A 139 29.02 17.96 8.45
N THR A 140 27.83 17.49 8.78
CA THR A 140 26.56 18.12 8.42
C THR A 140 26.01 19.00 9.56
N GLU A 141 25.18 19.98 9.19
CA GLU A 141 24.50 20.88 10.12
C GLU A 141 23.02 20.90 9.83
N ALA A 142 22.21 21.03 10.89
CA ALA A 142 20.77 21.02 10.77
C ALA A 142 20.09 21.94 11.80
N LYS A 143 18.89 22.37 11.46
CA LYS A 143 17.90 22.99 12.35
C LYS A 143 16.50 22.62 11.91
N LEU A 144 15.47 23.00 12.66
CA LEU A 144 14.08 22.83 12.21
C LEU A 144 13.75 23.76 11.03
N ASP A 145 12.97 23.23 10.09
CA ASP A 145 12.41 24.03 9.00
C ASP A 145 11.28 24.93 9.53
N LYS A 146 11.02 26.02 8.81
CA LYS A 146 10.00 27.00 9.21
C LYS A 146 8.58 26.42 9.37
N ILE A 147 8.24 25.41 8.61
CA ILE A 147 6.95 24.73 8.71
C ILE A 147 6.75 24.06 10.08
N CYS A 148 7.83 23.74 10.79
CA CYS A 148 7.76 23.18 12.14
C CYS A 148 7.13 24.13 13.17
N ASN A 149 7.00 25.44 12.88
CA ASN A 149 6.18 26.32 13.70
C ASN A 149 4.74 25.81 13.82
N GLU A 150 4.22 25.20 12.75
CA GLU A 150 2.85 24.68 12.72
C GLU A 150 2.74 23.25 13.31
N LEU A 151 3.87 22.55 13.50
CA LEU A 151 3.92 21.28 14.22
C LEU A 151 3.90 21.48 15.74
N PHE A 152 4.63 22.50 16.21
CA PHE A 152 4.78 22.80 17.65
C PHE A 152 3.87 23.92 18.13
N ARG A 153 2.92 24.35 17.30
CA ARG A 153 2.03 25.44 17.62
C ARG A 153 1.29 25.17 18.92
N ASP A 154 1.50 26.07 19.89
CA ASP A 154 0.86 26.00 21.21
C ASP A 154 1.19 24.74 22.05
N ILE A 155 2.29 24.03 21.79
CA ILE A 155 2.69 22.82 22.54
C ILE A 155 2.87 23.10 24.05
N ASP A 156 3.26 24.33 24.40
CA ASP A 156 3.46 24.76 25.78
C ASP A 156 2.15 25.17 26.50
N LYS A 157 1.00 25.00 25.82
CA LYS A 157 -0.34 25.34 26.32
C LYS A 157 -1.20 24.09 26.61
N ASP A 158 -0.59 23.02 27.04
CA ASP A 158 -1.27 21.77 27.40
C ASP A 158 -2.17 21.19 26.29
N THR A 159 -1.80 21.41 25.02
CA THR A 159 -2.58 21.00 23.86
C THR A 159 -2.56 19.49 23.61
N VAL A 160 -1.53 18.80 24.08
CA VAL A 160 -1.31 17.36 23.95
C VAL A 160 -0.81 16.80 25.28
N ASP A 161 -0.95 15.48 25.46
CA ASP A 161 -0.47 14.81 26.67
C ASP A 161 1.04 14.58 26.61
N PHE A 162 1.68 14.68 27.78
CA PHE A 162 3.08 14.37 27.96
C PHE A 162 3.21 13.11 28.79
N VAL A 163 4.06 12.19 28.32
CA VAL A 163 4.40 10.94 28.98
C VAL A 163 5.86 10.93 29.42
N ASP A 164 6.19 10.08 30.36
CA ASP A 164 7.58 9.91 30.76
C ASP A 164 8.36 9.16 29.66
N ASN A 165 9.62 9.56 29.49
CA ASN A 165 10.53 8.86 28.58
C ASN A 165 10.90 7.47 29.14
N TYR A 166 11.73 6.72 28.42
CA TYR A 166 12.07 5.32 28.74
C TYR A 166 12.73 5.12 30.13
N ASP A 167 13.35 6.14 30.71
CA ASP A 167 14.04 6.10 32.01
C ASP A 167 13.38 6.99 33.08
N ASN A 168 12.21 7.57 32.80
CA ASN A 168 11.44 8.46 33.66
C ASN A 168 12.20 9.73 34.09
N THR A 169 13.25 10.12 33.38
CA THR A 169 14.02 11.33 33.69
C THR A 169 13.49 12.59 33.00
N MET A 170 12.76 12.42 31.90
CA MET A 170 12.24 13.51 31.07
C MET A 170 10.82 13.22 30.63
N LYS A 171 10.10 14.25 30.23
CA LYS A 171 8.78 14.13 29.60
C LYS A 171 8.86 14.39 28.10
N GLU A 172 8.11 13.62 27.34
CA GLU A 172 7.97 13.73 25.89
C GLU A 172 6.49 13.81 25.50
N PRO A 173 6.15 14.53 24.41
CA PRO A 173 4.76 14.60 23.95
C PRO A 173 4.34 13.27 23.34
N SER A 174 3.14 12.81 23.68
CA SER A 174 2.54 11.62 23.07
C SER A 174 2.26 11.82 21.58
N LEU A 175 1.76 13.01 21.22
CA LEU A 175 1.51 13.49 19.85
C LEU A 175 2.01 14.93 19.71
N LEU A 176 2.23 15.40 18.48
CA LEU A 176 2.47 16.82 18.21
C LEU A 176 1.15 17.53 17.88
N PRO A 177 0.92 18.78 18.37
CA PRO A 177 -0.32 19.52 18.14
C PRO A 177 -0.39 20.14 16.74
N VAL A 178 -0.19 19.31 15.72
CA VAL A 178 -0.05 19.72 14.32
C VAL A 178 -1.24 20.55 13.83
N ALA A 179 -0.96 21.70 13.23
CA ALA A 179 -1.98 22.63 12.77
C ALA A 179 -2.50 22.36 11.34
N PHE A 180 -1.98 21.33 10.67
CA PHE A 180 -2.42 20.84 9.36
C PHE A 180 -2.35 19.31 9.30
N PRO A 181 -3.09 18.63 8.41
CA PRO A 181 -3.10 17.15 8.31
C PRO A 181 -1.79 16.59 7.80
N SER A 182 -0.74 16.62 8.60
CA SER A 182 0.64 16.22 8.28
C SER A 182 0.76 14.76 7.85
N VAL A 183 -0.14 13.90 8.30
CA VAL A 183 -0.21 12.47 7.92
C VAL A 183 -0.40 12.24 6.42
N LEU A 184 -0.99 13.20 5.70
CA LEU A 184 -1.24 13.15 4.26
C LEU A 184 -0.32 14.08 3.43
N VAL A 185 0.46 14.97 4.07
CA VAL A 185 1.28 15.95 3.35
C VAL A 185 2.59 15.36 2.85
N ASN A 186 3.16 14.42 3.57
CA ASN A 186 4.40 13.75 3.21
C ASN A 186 4.23 12.24 3.10
N THR A 187 4.96 11.62 2.18
CA THR A 187 4.99 10.15 2.06
C THR A 187 5.48 9.50 3.34
N ASN A 188 4.77 8.49 3.82
CA ASN A 188 5.14 7.73 5.01
C ASN A 188 5.05 6.23 4.74
N THR A 189 6.19 5.55 4.86
CA THR A 189 6.28 4.09 4.66
C THR A 189 6.75 3.43 5.94
N GLY A 190 6.04 2.41 6.39
CA GLY A 190 6.39 1.64 7.58
C GLY A 190 6.12 0.15 7.39
N ILE A 191 7.08 -0.67 7.82
CA ILE A 191 6.95 -2.12 7.77
C ILE A 191 6.95 -2.63 9.21
N ALA A 192 5.82 -3.19 9.62
CA ALA A 192 5.63 -3.81 10.92
C ALA A 192 5.51 -5.34 10.79
N VAL A 193 5.27 -6.01 11.90
CA VAL A 193 5.01 -7.45 11.91
C VAL A 193 3.54 -7.70 11.56
N GLY A 194 3.29 -8.41 10.48
CA GLY A 194 1.94 -8.75 10.04
C GLY A 194 1.15 -7.59 9.40
N MET A 195 1.70 -6.37 9.36
CA MET A 195 1.07 -5.23 8.69
C MET A 195 2.10 -4.20 8.21
N ALA A 196 1.68 -3.37 7.28
CA ALA A 196 2.49 -2.28 6.75
C ALA A 196 1.65 -1.01 6.62
N SER A 197 2.33 0.12 6.53
CA SER A 197 1.76 1.42 6.18
C SER A 197 2.51 1.96 4.97
N ASN A 198 1.79 2.44 3.97
CA ASN A 198 2.36 3.14 2.83
C ASN A 198 1.39 4.25 2.40
N ILE A 199 1.65 5.44 2.87
CA ILE A 199 0.80 6.63 2.67
C ILE A 199 1.48 7.50 1.62
N CYS A 200 0.80 7.80 0.51
CA CYS A 200 1.29 8.77 -0.47
C CYS A 200 1.14 10.19 0.05
N SER A 201 1.91 11.09 -0.53
CA SER A 201 1.85 12.52 -0.21
C SER A 201 0.82 13.25 -1.08
N PHE A 202 0.29 14.34 -0.53
CA PHE A 202 -0.62 15.25 -1.21
C PHE A 202 -0.13 16.70 -1.11
N ASN A 203 -0.54 17.53 -2.04
CA ASN A 203 -0.21 18.94 -2.02
C ASN A 203 -0.78 19.62 -0.76
N LEU A 204 0.06 20.36 -0.02
CA LEU A 204 -0.33 20.99 1.24
C LEU A 204 -1.51 21.97 1.08
N LYS A 205 -1.51 22.77 0.00
CA LYS A 205 -2.57 23.74 -0.25
C LYS A 205 -3.89 23.02 -0.49
N GLU A 206 -3.89 22.00 -1.34
CA GLU A 206 -5.09 21.20 -1.65
C GLU A 206 -5.63 20.46 -0.42
N ILE A 207 -4.76 19.88 0.41
CA ILE A 207 -5.16 19.22 1.67
C ILE A 207 -5.78 20.21 2.65
N CYS A 208 -5.19 21.40 2.80
CA CYS A 208 -5.77 22.45 3.68
C CYS A 208 -7.13 22.92 3.16
N GLU A 209 -7.28 23.13 1.86
CA GLU A 209 -8.52 23.54 1.21
C GLU A 209 -9.60 22.45 1.35
N THR A 210 -9.25 21.19 1.10
CA THR A 210 -10.14 20.03 1.25
C THR A 210 -10.60 19.85 2.69
N THR A 211 -9.67 19.96 3.65
CA THR A 211 -10.01 19.87 5.07
C THR A 211 -10.93 21.00 5.50
N ALA A 212 -10.67 22.23 5.02
CA ALA A 212 -11.55 23.37 5.29
C ALA A 212 -12.94 23.21 4.65
N ALA A 213 -13.03 22.58 3.47
CA ALA A 213 -14.29 22.24 2.82
C ALA A 213 -15.07 21.19 3.62
N LEU A 214 -14.42 20.11 4.07
CA LEU A 214 -15.03 19.06 4.92
C LEU A 214 -15.54 19.61 6.28
N ILE A 215 -14.83 20.57 6.87
CA ILE A 215 -15.28 21.20 8.12
C ILE A 215 -16.60 21.97 7.90
N ARG A 216 -16.78 22.59 6.73
CA ARG A 216 -18.00 23.35 6.37
C ARG A 216 -19.12 22.44 5.92
N ASP A 217 -18.81 21.45 5.08
CA ASP A 217 -19.74 20.47 4.56
C ASP A 217 -19.19 19.06 4.74
N PRO A 218 -19.71 18.28 5.70
CA PRO A 218 -19.30 16.89 5.92
C PRO A 218 -19.54 15.95 4.73
N ASN A 219 -20.38 16.36 3.77
CA ASN A 219 -20.68 15.57 2.56
C ASN A 219 -19.83 15.98 1.36
N HIS A 220 -18.88 16.90 1.52
CA HIS A 220 -17.99 17.31 0.45
C HIS A 220 -17.27 16.10 -0.19
N ASP A 221 -17.31 16.04 -1.53
CA ASP A 221 -16.53 15.04 -2.28
C ASP A 221 -15.06 15.48 -2.34
N VAL A 222 -14.21 14.72 -1.67
CA VAL A 222 -12.78 14.99 -1.54
C VAL A 222 -12.10 15.13 -2.91
N MET A 223 -12.54 14.38 -3.93
CA MET A 223 -11.93 14.43 -5.26
C MET A 223 -12.12 15.76 -5.99
N GLN A 224 -13.08 16.59 -5.59
CA GLN A 224 -13.29 17.91 -6.19
C GLN A 224 -12.18 18.91 -5.85
N THR A 225 -11.61 18.78 -4.65
CA THR A 225 -10.56 19.69 -4.15
C THR A 225 -9.19 19.03 -4.01
N LEU A 226 -9.13 17.71 -4.15
CA LEU A 226 -7.91 16.90 -4.09
C LEU A 226 -7.88 15.95 -5.29
N PRO A 227 -7.49 16.42 -6.49
CA PRO A 227 -7.65 15.66 -7.72
C PRO A 227 -6.76 14.41 -7.80
N ALA A 228 -5.56 14.45 -7.20
CA ALA A 228 -4.63 13.32 -7.16
C ALA A 228 -3.55 13.56 -6.09
N PRO A 229 -2.78 12.53 -5.69
CA PRO A 229 -1.56 12.69 -4.90
C PRO A 229 -0.54 13.60 -5.56
N ASP A 230 0.44 14.07 -4.80
CA ASP A 230 1.57 14.87 -5.29
C ASP A 230 2.88 14.29 -4.75
N PHE A 231 3.86 14.03 -5.62
CA PHE A 231 5.11 13.38 -5.26
C PHE A 231 6.30 14.32 -5.48
N ILE A 232 7.30 14.24 -4.60
CA ILE A 232 8.46 15.15 -4.58
C ILE A 232 9.25 15.17 -5.89
N GLY A 233 9.39 14.03 -6.56
CA GLY A 233 10.15 13.90 -7.80
C GLY A 233 9.51 14.54 -9.03
N GLY A 234 8.27 15.02 -8.94
CA GLY A 234 7.59 15.66 -10.07
C GLY A 234 7.25 14.67 -11.20
N CYS A 235 7.02 13.41 -10.88
CA CYS A 235 6.59 12.39 -11.84
C CYS A 235 5.19 12.68 -12.40
N GLN A 236 4.85 12.01 -13.48
CA GLN A 236 3.52 12.04 -14.06
C GLN A 236 2.62 11.00 -13.37
N ILE A 237 1.40 11.40 -13.05
CA ILE A 237 0.37 10.51 -12.50
C ILE A 237 -0.60 10.17 -13.61
N ILE A 238 -0.76 8.90 -13.93
CA ILE A 238 -1.76 8.43 -14.88
C ILE A 238 -3.10 8.43 -14.17
N TYR A 239 -4.01 9.31 -14.60
CA TYR A 239 -5.31 9.48 -13.96
C TYR A 239 -6.23 8.31 -14.27
N ASP A 240 -6.59 7.57 -13.24
CA ASP A 240 -7.65 6.56 -13.24
C ASP A 240 -8.61 6.89 -12.09
N GLU A 241 -9.77 7.44 -12.43
CA GLU A 241 -10.76 7.87 -11.44
C GLU A 241 -11.17 6.72 -10.54
N SER A 242 -11.35 5.53 -11.08
CA SER A 242 -11.81 4.38 -10.31
C SER A 242 -10.76 3.91 -9.28
N ALA A 243 -9.49 3.87 -9.69
CA ALA A 243 -8.38 3.52 -8.81
C ALA A 243 -8.14 4.59 -7.74
N LEU A 244 -8.20 5.88 -8.09
CA LEU A 244 -8.08 6.97 -7.13
C LEU A 244 -9.23 6.99 -6.13
N ARG A 245 -10.47 6.83 -6.59
CA ARG A 245 -11.65 6.75 -5.73
C ARG A 245 -11.55 5.59 -4.75
N GLN A 246 -11.11 4.42 -5.22
CA GLN A 246 -10.84 3.28 -4.33
C GLN A 246 -9.84 3.62 -3.23
N VAL A 247 -8.72 4.26 -3.57
CA VAL A 247 -7.70 4.69 -2.58
C VAL A 247 -8.29 5.71 -1.61
N TYR A 248 -9.06 6.68 -2.10
CA TYR A 248 -9.63 7.76 -1.27
C TYR A 248 -10.70 7.25 -0.31
N GLU A 249 -11.46 6.24 -0.70
CA GLU A 249 -12.50 5.64 0.15
C GLU A 249 -11.95 4.58 1.12
N THR A 250 -11.02 3.73 0.65
CA THR A 250 -10.57 2.56 1.41
C THR A 250 -9.17 2.67 2.01
N GLY A 251 -8.37 3.62 1.56
CA GLY A 251 -6.94 3.72 1.89
C GLY A 251 -6.07 2.65 1.24
N LYS A 252 -6.62 1.84 0.31
CA LYS A 252 -5.91 0.76 -0.39
C LYS A 252 -6.09 0.85 -1.89
N GLY A 253 -5.03 0.60 -2.63
CA GLY A 253 -5.05 0.59 -4.09
C GLY A 253 -3.69 0.92 -4.68
N GLY A 254 -3.61 0.99 -6.00
CA GLY A 254 -2.40 1.33 -6.73
C GLY A 254 -2.58 2.61 -7.54
N ILE A 255 -1.59 3.48 -7.52
CA ILE A 255 -1.55 4.71 -8.31
C ILE A 255 -0.37 4.59 -9.27
N LYS A 256 -0.64 4.69 -10.56
CA LYS A 256 0.41 4.59 -11.58
C LYS A 256 1.19 5.89 -11.68
N LEU A 257 2.50 5.78 -11.56
CA LEU A 257 3.48 6.85 -11.69
C LEU A 257 4.33 6.60 -12.92
N ARG A 258 4.59 7.65 -13.68
CA ARG A 258 5.41 7.60 -14.90
C ARG A 258 6.51 8.65 -14.85
N ALA A 259 7.70 8.29 -15.30
CA ALA A 259 8.83 9.20 -15.45
C ALA A 259 8.54 10.28 -16.51
N ARG A 260 9.05 11.48 -16.28
CA ARG A 260 9.05 12.55 -17.27
C ARG A 260 10.37 12.55 -18.04
N TYR A 261 10.30 12.71 -19.35
CA TYR A 261 11.45 12.81 -20.21
C TYR A 261 11.33 13.95 -21.20
N GLU A 262 12.46 14.32 -21.77
CA GLU A 262 12.58 15.25 -22.88
C GLU A 262 13.49 14.64 -23.96
N TYR A 263 13.18 14.89 -25.23
CA TYR A 263 14.00 14.41 -26.32
C TYR A 263 14.87 15.56 -26.87
N ASP A 264 16.19 15.42 -26.75
CA ASP A 264 17.14 16.33 -27.39
C ASP A 264 17.45 15.82 -28.79
N LYS A 265 16.89 16.54 -29.79
CA LYS A 265 17.11 16.23 -31.21
C LYS A 265 18.56 16.46 -31.64
N SER A 266 19.28 17.37 -31.02
CA SER A 266 20.65 17.74 -31.39
C SER A 266 21.65 16.67 -30.97
N ALA A 267 21.50 16.16 -29.77
CA ALA A 267 22.30 15.06 -29.22
C ALA A 267 21.77 13.66 -29.57
N ASN A 268 20.54 13.57 -30.11
CA ASN A 268 19.82 12.31 -30.38
C ASN A 268 19.72 11.43 -29.13
N CYS A 269 19.37 12.04 -28.02
CA CYS A 269 19.21 11.34 -26.72
C CYS A 269 17.89 11.68 -26.05
N ILE A 270 17.46 10.81 -25.16
CA ILE A 270 16.32 11.03 -24.26
C ILE A 270 16.89 11.34 -22.87
N ASP A 271 16.51 12.50 -22.34
CA ASP A 271 16.84 12.91 -20.98
C ASP A 271 15.64 12.63 -20.06
N VAL A 272 15.79 11.70 -19.14
CA VAL A 272 14.80 11.43 -18.10
C VAL A 272 15.06 12.37 -16.93
N LEU A 273 14.11 13.27 -16.65
CA LEU A 273 14.25 14.37 -15.69
C LEU A 273 13.51 14.12 -14.38
N SER A 274 12.62 13.14 -14.34
CA SER A 274 11.97 12.68 -13.10
C SER A 274 11.65 11.21 -13.19
N ILE A 275 11.65 10.55 -12.04
CA ILE A 275 11.34 9.11 -11.93
C ILE A 275 10.29 8.87 -10.86
N PRO A 276 9.55 7.74 -10.91
CA PRO A 276 8.65 7.34 -9.83
C PRO A 276 9.38 7.27 -8.48
N SER A 277 8.71 7.72 -7.42
CA SER A 277 9.26 7.69 -6.05
C SER A 277 9.49 6.27 -5.49
N THR A 278 9.07 5.25 -6.24
CA THR A 278 9.21 3.82 -5.89
C THR A 278 10.52 3.20 -6.33
N THR A 279 11.34 3.93 -7.09
CA THR A 279 12.57 3.42 -7.72
C THR A 279 13.75 4.39 -7.59
N THR A 280 14.94 3.97 -8.00
CA THR A 280 16.15 4.82 -8.04
C THR A 280 16.77 4.79 -9.44
N CYS A 281 17.67 5.76 -9.70
CA CYS A 281 18.38 5.89 -10.98
C CYS A 281 19.08 4.59 -11.38
N GLU A 282 19.81 3.99 -10.44
CA GLU A 282 20.61 2.79 -10.67
C GLU A 282 19.74 1.59 -11.03
N VAL A 283 18.59 1.42 -10.37
CA VAL A 283 17.64 0.33 -10.68
C VAL A 283 17.08 0.45 -12.09
N ILE A 284 16.82 1.67 -12.55
CA ILE A 284 16.36 1.94 -13.91
C ILE A 284 17.44 1.61 -14.91
N ILE A 285 18.67 2.11 -14.68
CA ILE A 285 19.82 1.90 -15.56
C ILE A 285 20.16 0.40 -15.64
N GLU A 286 20.23 -0.30 -14.51
CA GLU A 286 20.45 -1.75 -14.45
C GLU A 286 19.42 -2.50 -15.29
N LYS A 287 18.12 -2.19 -15.15
CA LYS A 287 17.05 -2.83 -15.94
C LYS A 287 17.16 -2.55 -17.44
N ILE A 288 17.51 -1.31 -17.83
CA ILE A 288 17.73 -0.97 -19.25
C ILE A 288 18.89 -1.78 -19.82
N ILE A 289 20.01 -1.83 -19.10
CA ILE A 289 21.19 -2.61 -19.49
C ILE A 289 20.84 -4.09 -19.67
N ASP A 290 20.07 -4.67 -18.75
CA ASP A 290 19.63 -6.05 -18.82
C ASP A 290 18.73 -6.33 -20.05
N LEU A 291 17.84 -5.38 -20.38
CA LEU A 291 16.99 -5.49 -21.58
C LEU A 291 17.80 -5.41 -22.86
N VAL A 292 18.83 -4.58 -22.91
CA VAL A 292 19.75 -4.48 -24.05
C VAL A 292 20.59 -5.75 -24.18
N LYS A 293 21.19 -6.25 -23.09
CA LYS A 293 21.95 -7.51 -23.05
C LYS A 293 21.10 -8.71 -23.46
N ALA A 294 19.84 -8.77 -23.05
CA ALA A 294 18.91 -9.80 -23.44
C ALA A 294 18.42 -9.69 -24.89
N GLY A 295 18.83 -8.65 -25.63
CA GLY A 295 18.41 -8.41 -27.01
C GLY A 295 16.97 -7.97 -27.19
N LYS A 296 16.24 -7.67 -26.11
CA LYS A 296 14.85 -7.21 -26.13
C LYS A 296 14.70 -5.78 -26.66
N ILE A 297 15.68 -4.94 -26.38
CA ILE A 297 15.78 -3.57 -26.89
C ILE A 297 17.11 -3.43 -27.63
N LYS A 298 17.03 -3.05 -28.91
CA LYS A 298 18.20 -2.87 -29.77
C LYS A 298 18.44 -1.40 -30.14
N ASP A 299 17.55 -0.54 -29.73
CA ASP A 299 17.40 0.85 -30.17
C ASP A 299 18.33 1.80 -29.40
N ILE A 300 18.87 1.36 -28.25
CA ILE A 300 19.74 2.14 -27.36
C ILE A 300 21.19 1.95 -27.74
N ALA A 301 21.96 3.06 -27.78
CA ALA A 301 23.40 3.06 -27.98
C ALA A 301 24.15 3.04 -26.65
N ASP A 302 23.76 3.93 -25.70
CA ASP A 302 24.36 4.04 -24.38
C ASP A 302 23.35 4.58 -23.36
N VAL A 303 23.60 4.37 -22.07
CA VAL A 303 22.83 4.92 -20.95
C VAL A 303 23.76 5.44 -19.89
N ARG A 304 23.58 6.72 -19.50
CA ARG A 304 24.44 7.40 -18.52
C ARG A 304 23.62 8.03 -17.41
N ASP A 305 24.18 8.02 -16.21
CA ASP A 305 23.70 8.86 -15.10
C ASP A 305 24.43 10.21 -15.15
N GLU A 306 23.71 11.25 -15.50
CA GLU A 306 24.21 12.65 -15.52
C GLU A 306 23.60 13.47 -14.36
N THR A 307 23.08 12.79 -13.35
CA THR A 307 22.53 13.42 -12.15
C THR A 307 23.60 14.27 -11.44
N GLY A 308 23.28 15.54 -11.23
CA GLY A 308 24.23 16.51 -10.68
C GLY A 308 23.56 17.56 -9.79
N ILE A 309 24.19 18.74 -9.75
CA ILE A 309 23.70 19.90 -8.96
C ILE A 309 22.33 20.38 -9.46
N ASP A 310 22.08 20.25 -10.75
CA ASP A 310 20.85 20.69 -11.41
C ASP A 310 19.68 19.72 -11.21
N GLY A 311 19.91 18.58 -10.58
CA GLY A 311 18.90 17.57 -10.25
C GLY A 311 19.15 16.24 -10.95
N LEU A 312 18.09 15.40 -10.96
CA LEU A 312 18.10 14.08 -11.57
C LEU A 312 18.13 14.20 -13.11
N LYS A 313 19.06 13.49 -13.73
CA LYS A 313 19.15 13.36 -15.18
C LYS A 313 19.73 12.00 -15.57
N ILE A 314 18.92 11.15 -16.22
CA ILE A 314 19.38 9.91 -16.86
C ILE A 314 19.32 10.13 -18.36
N THR A 315 20.47 10.07 -19.05
CA THR A 315 20.57 10.27 -20.49
C THR A 315 20.65 8.91 -21.21
N ILE A 316 19.75 8.72 -22.18
CA ILE A 316 19.67 7.50 -23.00
C ILE A 316 19.99 7.88 -24.45
N ASP A 317 21.17 7.50 -24.93
CA ASP A 317 21.60 7.76 -26.29
C ASP A 317 20.92 6.79 -27.27
N LEU A 318 20.34 7.33 -28.32
CA LEU A 318 19.61 6.57 -29.32
C LEU A 318 20.49 6.20 -30.51
N LYS A 319 20.24 5.03 -31.14
CA LYS A 319 20.77 4.72 -32.44
C LYS A 319 20.07 5.57 -33.51
N ARG A 320 20.71 5.75 -34.66
CA ARG A 320 20.14 6.55 -35.76
C ARG A 320 18.82 5.97 -36.27
N GLY A 321 17.82 6.83 -36.44
CA GLY A 321 16.52 6.44 -37.00
C GLY A 321 15.54 5.80 -36.01
N VAL A 322 15.84 5.83 -34.73
CA VAL A 322 14.95 5.35 -33.66
C VAL A 322 13.91 6.42 -33.36
N ASP A 323 12.66 6.02 -33.22
CA ASP A 323 11.56 6.87 -32.72
C ASP A 323 11.62 6.90 -31.18
N PRO A 324 11.85 8.08 -30.57
CA PRO A 324 11.97 8.21 -29.12
C PRO A 324 10.68 7.82 -28.38
N ASP A 325 9.50 8.18 -28.90
CA ASP A 325 8.24 7.91 -28.22
C ASP A 325 7.92 6.42 -28.20
N ARG A 326 8.23 5.73 -29.31
CA ARG A 326 8.10 4.27 -29.40
C ARG A 326 9.05 3.55 -28.46
N LEU A 327 10.30 4.03 -28.33
CA LEU A 327 11.25 3.47 -27.37
C LEU A 327 10.78 3.70 -25.93
N MET A 328 10.35 4.92 -25.60
CA MET A 328 9.86 5.22 -24.26
C MET A 328 8.63 4.38 -23.88
N ALA A 329 7.73 4.10 -24.80
CA ALA A 329 6.61 3.20 -24.58
C ALA A 329 7.07 1.76 -24.19
N LYS A 330 8.13 1.26 -24.85
CA LYS A 330 8.76 -0.03 -24.47
C LYS A 330 9.43 0.05 -23.10
N LEU A 331 10.15 1.13 -22.81
CA LEU A 331 10.83 1.33 -21.54
C LEU A 331 9.84 1.45 -20.37
N TYR A 332 8.74 2.15 -20.52
CA TYR A 332 7.65 2.21 -19.53
C TYR A 332 7.08 0.83 -19.21
N ARG A 333 6.95 -0.03 -20.21
CA ARG A 333 6.40 -1.38 -20.02
C ARG A 333 7.37 -2.34 -19.32
N PHE A 334 8.67 -2.24 -19.58
CA PHE A 334 9.66 -3.22 -19.14
C PHE A 334 10.55 -2.76 -18.00
N THR A 335 10.50 -1.49 -17.62
CA THR A 335 11.31 -0.93 -16.55
C THR A 335 10.44 -0.23 -15.49
N THR A 336 11.08 0.25 -14.43
CA THR A 336 10.42 1.06 -13.39
C THR A 336 10.32 2.56 -13.73
N LEU A 337 10.51 2.94 -15.00
CA LEU A 337 10.14 4.27 -15.50
C LEU A 337 8.63 4.50 -15.45
N GLU A 338 7.83 3.43 -15.49
CA GLU A 338 6.43 3.43 -15.07
C GLU A 338 6.26 2.36 -13.98
N ASP A 339 5.72 2.77 -12.84
CA ASP A 339 5.55 1.88 -11.70
C ASP A 339 4.27 2.22 -10.94
N SER A 340 3.81 1.34 -10.08
CA SER A 340 2.62 1.54 -9.27
C SER A 340 2.98 1.79 -7.81
N PHE A 341 2.58 2.94 -7.28
CA PHE A 341 2.64 3.20 -5.85
C PHE A 341 1.49 2.49 -5.16
N SER A 342 1.81 1.46 -4.39
CA SER A 342 0.81 0.66 -3.66
C SER A 342 0.41 1.35 -2.36
N CYS A 343 -0.76 1.97 -2.33
CA CYS A 343 -1.30 2.63 -1.14
C CYS A 343 -1.80 1.62 -0.11
N ASN A 344 -1.48 1.87 1.16
CA ASN A 344 -2.03 1.20 2.33
C ASN A 344 -1.98 2.18 3.51
N PHE A 345 -3.05 2.97 3.70
CA PHE A 345 -3.11 4.06 4.66
C PHE A 345 -3.42 3.54 6.06
N ASN A 346 -2.47 2.82 6.63
CA ASN A 346 -2.56 2.27 7.97
C ASN A 346 -1.98 3.29 8.96
N VAL A 347 -2.80 3.75 9.90
CA VAL A 347 -2.49 4.79 10.88
C VAL A 347 -2.97 4.35 12.25
N LEU A 348 -2.24 4.72 13.30
CA LEU A 348 -2.68 4.51 14.68
C LEU A 348 -3.65 5.62 15.09
N ILE A 349 -4.83 5.22 15.51
CA ILE A 349 -5.84 6.10 16.10
C ILE A 349 -6.10 5.66 17.53
N GLY A 350 -5.67 6.46 18.49
CA GLY A 350 -5.76 6.08 19.90
C GLY A 350 -5.04 4.75 20.22
N GLY A 351 -3.90 4.51 19.60
CA GLY A 351 -3.12 3.28 19.78
C GLY A 351 -3.65 2.04 19.03
N VAL A 352 -4.69 2.18 18.20
CA VAL A 352 -5.25 1.08 17.41
C VAL A 352 -4.92 1.28 15.93
N PRO A 353 -4.27 0.31 15.25
CA PRO A 353 -3.99 0.40 13.82
C PRO A 353 -5.30 0.30 13.02
N ARG A 354 -5.53 1.27 12.15
CA ARG A 354 -6.70 1.32 11.24
C ARG A 354 -6.25 1.69 9.84
N VAL A 355 -6.82 1.03 8.85
CA VAL A 355 -6.68 1.42 7.45
C VAL A 355 -7.87 2.29 7.10
N LEU A 356 -7.59 3.55 6.77
CA LEU A 356 -8.61 4.57 6.56
C LEU A 356 -8.42 5.23 5.19
N GLY A 357 -9.52 5.59 4.54
CA GLY A 357 -9.49 6.43 3.35
C GLY A 357 -9.15 7.89 3.69
N VAL A 358 -8.93 8.71 2.67
CA VAL A 358 -8.52 10.12 2.83
C VAL A 358 -9.54 10.91 3.65
N LYS A 359 -10.83 10.78 3.33
CA LYS A 359 -11.90 11.47 4.06
C LYS A 359 -11.91 11.09 5.54
N ALA A 360 -11.87 9.82 5.85
CA ALA A 360 -11.88 9.33 7.23
C ALA A 360 -10.64 9.78 8.01
N LEU A 361 -9.45 9.81 7.38
CA LEU A 361 -8.24 10.36 8.00
C LEU A 361 -8.36 11.86 8.29
N LEU A 362 -8.95 12.63 7.39
CA LEU A 362 -9.20 14.05 7.60
C LEU A 362 -10.22 14.27 8.73
N GLU A 363 -11.26 13.46 8.82
CA GLU A 363 -12.24 13.52 9.90
C GLU A 363 -11.61 13.21 11.28
N GLU A 364 -10.76 12.18 11.37
CA GLU A 364 -10.00 11.87 12.59
C GLU A 364 -9.03 13.02 12.96
N TRP A 365 -8.32 13.58 11.96
CA TRP A 365 -7.46 14.74 12.21
C TRP A 365 -8.27 15.96 12.67
N ILE A 366 -9.44 16.23 12.08
CA ILE A 366 -10.32 17.33 12.49
C ILE A 366 -10.73 17.15 13.96
N ALA A 367 -11.10 15.93 14.36
CA ALA A 367 -11.46 15.61 15.74
C ALA A 367 -10.28 15.86 16.70
N PHE A 368 -9.09 15.40 16.34
CA PHE A 368 -7.85 15.66 17.08
C PHE A 368 -7.55 17.17 17.19
N ARG A 369 -7.65 17.91 16.07
CA ARG A 369 -7.36 19.35 16.06
C ARG A 369 -8.37 20.17 16.87
N ILE A 370 -9.64 19.79 16.85
CA ILE A 370 -10.67 20.40 17.70
C ILE A 370 -10.26 20.29 19.18
N GLU A 371 -9.79 19.14 19.61
CA GLU A 371 -9.34 18.96 20.99
C GLU A 371 -8.10 19.80 21.32
N CYS A 372 -7.10 19.86 20.43
CA CYS A 372 -5.94 20.74 20.61
C CYS A 372 -6.34 22.21 20.76
N VAL A 373 -7.25 22.71 19.91
CA VAL A 373 -7.73 24.10 19.98
C VAL A 373 -8.55 24.33 21.25
N ARG A 374 -9.36 23.37 21.68
CA ARG A 374 -10.14 23.44 22.92
C ARG A 374 -9.21 23.53 24.14
N ARG A 375 -8.22 22.64 24.23
CA ARG A 375 -7.22 22.61 25.33
C ARG A 375 -6.41 23.91 25.38
N ARG A 376 -5.91 24.41 24.25
CA ARG A 376 -5.24 25.68 24.12
C ARG A 376 -6.10 26.83 24.67
N THR A 377 -7.35 26.90 24.21
CA THR A 377 -8.27 27.95 24.60
C THR A 377 -8.58 27.92 26.12
N TYR A 378 -8.74 26.70 26.64
CA TYR A 378 -8.92 26.49 28.08
C TYR A 378 -7.70 26.94 28.90
N PHE A 379 -6.50 26.62 28.44
CA PHE A 379 -5.24 27.02 29.05
C PHE A 379 -5.09 28.55 29.05
N ASP A 380 -5.32 29.22 27.91
CA ASP A 380 -5.26 30.67 27.79
C ASP A 380 -6.31 31.34 28.68
N ARG A 381 -7.52 30.78 28.71
CA ARG A 381 -8.62 31.24 29.60
C ARG A 381 -8.22 31.16 31.07
N ASN A 382 -7.66 30.03 31.49
CA ASN A 382 -7.26 29.83 32.89
C ASN A 382 -6.13 30.80 33.31
N LYS A 383 -5.08 30.92 32.48
CA LYS A 383 -4.01 31.89 32.73
C LYS A 383 -4.52 33.33 32.86
N LYS A 384 -5.48 33.71 32.01
CA LYS A 384 -6.09 35.02 32.09
C LYS A 384 -6.98 35.15 33.34
N ALA A 385 -7.69 34.09 33.71
CA ALA A 385 -8.51 34.04 34.90
C ALA A 385 -7.66 34.15 36.19
N GLU A 386 -6.53 33.43 36.26
CA GLU A 386 -5.56 33.54 37.36
C GLU A 386 -5.06 35.00 37.51
N LYS A 387 -4.66 35.61 36.39
CA LYS A 387 -4.22 37.01 36.37
C LYS A 387 -5.33 37.96 36.76
N LEU A 388 -6.54 37.75 36.26
CA LEU A 388 -7.71 38.55 36.63
C LEU A 388 -8.01 38.44 38.14
N HIS A 389 -7.91 37.22 38.67
CA HIS A 389 -8.12 36.95 40.09
C HIS A 389 -7.16 37.76 40.99
N LEU A 390 -5.85 37.77 40.65
CA LEU A 390 -4.86 38.59 41.34
C LEU A 390 -5.15 40.09 41.23
N LEU A 391 -5.55 40.57 40.05
CA LEU A 391 -5.86 41.98 39.84
C LEU A 391 -7.14 42.42 40.55
N LYS A 392 -8.14 41.54 40.71
CA LYS A 392 -9.34 41.83 41.52
C LYS A 392 -9.03 41.96 43.01
N GLY A 393 -8.12 41.15 43.53
CA GLY A 393 -7.60 41.34 44.90
C GLY A 393 -6.92 42.69 45.06
N LEU A 394 -6.11 43.09 44.08
CA LEU A 394 -5.49 44.40 44.04
C LEU A 394 -6.52 45.54 43.95
N GLU A 395 -7.57 45.43 43.11
CA GLU A 395 -8.65 46.40 42.97
C GLU A 395 -9.35 46.64 44.30
N ALA A 396 -9.67 45.59 45.08
CA ALA A 396 -10.28 45.68 46.39
C ALA A 396 -9.47 46.56 47.38
N ILE A 397 -8.13 46.45 47.29
CA ILE A 397 -7.21 47.22 48.12
C ILE A 397 -7.01 48.66 47.59
N LEU A 398 -6.98 48.86 46.27
CA LEU A 398 -6.85 50.17 45.66
C LEU A 398 -8.03 51.09 45.94
N LEU A 399 -9.20 50.55 46.32
CA LEU A 399 -10.35 51.28 46.77
C LEU A 399 -10.15 51.88 48.16
N ASP A 400 -9.28 51.29 48.99
CA ASP A 400 -8.98 51.84 50.38
C ASP A 400 -7.48 51.48 50.68
N ILE A 401 -6.60 52.26 50.07
CA ILE A 401 -5.14 52.08 50.20
C ILE A 401 -4.69 52.42 51.63
N ASP A 402 -5.30 53.43 52.27
CA ASP A 402 -4.95 53.87 53.63
C ASP A 402 -5.20 52.74 54.62
N LYS A 403 -6.27 52.02 54.48
CA LYS A 403 -6.59 50.84 55.29
C LYS A 403 -5.56 49.73 55.08
N ALA A 404 -5.13 49.45 53.85
CA ALA A 404 -4.12 48.43 53.54
C ALA A 404 -2.76 48.80 54.19
N VAL A 405 -2.31 50.06 54.03
CA VAL A 405 -1.06 50.52 54.63
C VAL A 405 -1.17 50.52 56.19
N LYS A 406 -2.31 50.81 56.73
CA LYS A 406 -2.55 50.77 58.19
C LYS A 406 -2.43 49.30 58.68
N ILE A 407 -3.09 48.35 58.05
CA ILE A 407 -3.01 46.94 58.43
C ILE A 407 -1.55 46.48 58.42
N VAL A 408 -0.81 46.73 57.35
CA VAL A 408 0.62 46.27 57.20
C VAL A 408 1.48 46.95 58.32
N ARG A 409 1.25 48.21 58.65
CA ARG A 409 2.02 48.92 59.68
C ARG A 409 1.71 48.49 61.10
N GLU A 410 0.46 48.15 61.38
CA GLU A 410 -0.02 47.78 62.73
C GLU A 410 0.11 46.31 63.02
N THR A 411 0.55 45.47 62.05
CA THR A 411 0.84 44.03 62.23
C THR A 411 2.22 43.89 62.85
N ASP A 412 2.32 43.18 63.96
CA ASP A 412 3.57 42.99 64.68
C ASP A 412 4.50 41.92 64.06
N GLU A 413 3.95 40.88 63.50
CA GLU A 413 4.71 39.76 62.90
C GLU A 413 4.50 39.72 61.37
N GLU A 414 5.60 39.56 60.62
CA GLU A 414 5.56 39.49 59.14
C GLU A 414 4.63 38.38 58.64
N ALA A 415 4.59 37.23 59.32
CA ALA A 415 3.73 36.11 58.98
C ALA A 415 2.22 36.40 59.12
N GLU A 416 1.83 37.39 59.90
CA GLU A 416 0.44 37.75 60.10
C GLU A 416 -0.07 38.81 59.11
N VAL A 417 0.80 39.42 58.31
CA VAL A 417 0.42 40.47 57.34
C VAL A 417 -0.57 39.93 56.30
N VAL A 418 -0.31 38.74 55.75
CA VAL A 418 -1.20 38.12 54.76
C VAL A 418 -2.56 37.75 55.37
N PRO A 419 -2.66 37.04 56.49
CA PRO A 419 -3.93 36.80 57.18
C PRO A 419 -4.72 38.04 57.51
N ASN A 420 -4.05 39.10 57.98
CA ASN A 420 -4.70 40.34 58.31
C ASN A 420 -5.25 41.14 57.12
N LEU A 421 -4.57 41.08 55.98
CA LEU A 421 -5.06 41.59 54.70
C LEU A 421 -6.26 40.78 54.18
N MET A 422 -6.23 39.45 54.31
CA MET A 422 -7.36 38.59 53.97
C MET A 422 -8.63 38.99 54.76
N ILE A 423 -8.52 39.09 56.04
CA ILE A 423 -9.65 39.48 56.91
C ILE A 423 -10.11 40.90 56.61
N GLY A 424 -9.16 41.84 56.47
CA GLY A 424 -9.43 43.23 56.24
C GLY A 424 -10.17 43.56 54.94
N PHE A 425 -9.91 42.85 53.92
CA PHE A 425 -10.43 43.08 52.53
C PHE A 425 -11.33 41.98 52.02
N GLY A 426 -11.45 40.86 52.71
CA GLY A 426 -12.23 39.69 52.23
C GLY A 426 -11.65 39.04 50.97
N ILE A 427 -10.33 39.07 50.85
CA ILE A 427 -9.56 38.46 49.75
C ILE A 427 -8.94 37.15 50.19
N ASP A 428 -8.58 36.29 49.26
CA ASP A 428 -7.92 35.04 49.58
C ASP A 428 -6.39 35.20 49.75
N GLU A 429 -5.74 34.13 50.20
CA GLU A 429 -4.30 34.09 50.51
C GLU A 429 -3.44 34.51 49.32
N VAL A 430 -3.73 33.95 48.10
CA VAL A 430 -2.96 34.23 46.88
C VAL A 430 -3.09 35.69 46.45
N GLN A 431 -4.28 36.27 46.61
CA GLN A 431 -4.51 37.68 46.37
C GLN A 431 -3.81 38.56 47.40
N ALA A 432 -3.88 38.19 48.67
CA ALA A 432 -3.26 38.93 49.77
C ALA A 432 -1.72 38.94 49.67
N GLU A 433 -1.12 37.79 49.33
CA GLU A 433 0.32 37.66 49.10
C GLU A 433 0.78 38.53 47.91
N TYR A 434 0.05 38.46 46.76
CA TYR A 434 0.33 39.32 45.61
C TYR A 434 0.30 40.80 45.93
N VAL A 435 -0.61 41.22 46.80
CA VAL A 435 -0.74 42.59 47.19
C VAL A 435 0.33 43.00 48.23
N ALA A 436 0.67 42.15 49.19
CA ALA A 436 1.72 42.41 50.16
C ALA A 436 3.08 42.66 49.49
N GLU A 437 3.36 42.01 48.33
CA GLU A 437 4.58 42.22 47.56
C GLU A 437 4.56 43.45 46.64
N ILE A 438 3.46 44.26 46.62
CA ILE A 438 3.38 45.36 45.68
C ILE A 438 4.37 46.48 46.03
N LYS A 439 5.04 47.03 45.08
CA LYS A 439 5.99 48.12 45.28
C LYS A 439 5.24 49.43 45.54
N LEU A 440 5.56 50.18 46.58
CA LEU A 440 4.97 51.44 46.94
C LEU A 440 4.75 52.45 45.80
N ARG A 441 5.70 52.47 44.82
CA ARG A 441 5.61 53.30 43.61
C ARG A 441 4.42 52.92 42.70
N HIS A 442 3.83 51.74 42.85
CA HIS A 442 2.71 51.25 42.08
C HIS A 442 1.35 51.62 42.69
N LEU A 443 1.32 52.33 43.82
CA LEU A 443 0.11 52.85 44.45
C LEU A 443 -0.30 54.25 43.92
N ASN A 444 0.26 54.65 42.77
CA ASN A 444 -0.07 55.91 42.14
C ASN A 444 -1.33 55.86 41.27
N ARG A 445 -1.98 57.01 41.01
CA ARG A 445 -3.21 57.08 40.22
C ARG A 445 -3.09 56.51 38.80
N GLU A 446 -1.95 56.69 38.13
CA GLU A 446 -1.73 56.20 36.78
C GLU A 446 -1.72 54.67 36.75
N TYR A 447 -1.03 54.04 37.70
CA TYR A 447 -0.98 52.61 37.84
C TYR A 447 -2.37 52.02 38.12
N ILE A 448 -3.17 52.66 39.00
CA ILE A 448 -4.54 52.24 39.32
C ILE A 448 -5.40 52.25 38.06
N LEU A 449 -5.45 53.36 37.32
CA LEU A 449 -6.25 53.47 36.09
C LEU A 449 -5.82 52.43 35.05
N LYS A 450 -4.51 52.19 34.92
CA LYS A 450 -3.98 51.16 34.03
C LYS A 450 -4.45 49.77 34.43
N ARG A 451 -4.49 49.43 35.71
CA ARG A 451 -4.94 48.12 36.20
C ARG A 451 -6.44 47.92 36.07
N THR A 452 -7.25 48.95 36.32
CA THR A 452 -8.69 48.86 36.08
C THR A 452 -9.00 48.63 34.60
N ALA A 453 -8.35 49.34 33.68
CA ALA A 453 -8.50 49.08 32.25
C ALA A 453 -8.02 47.65 31.83
N GLU A 454 -7.00 47.15 32.52
CA GLU A 454 -6.51 45.75 32.27
C GLU A 454 -7.50 44.71 32.78
N ILE A 455 -8.19 44.95 33.90
CA ILE A 455 -9.26 44.09 34.43
C ILE A 455 -10.41 43.99 33.42
N GLU A 456 -10.93 45.15 32.96
CA GLU A 456 -12.00 45.18 31.96
C GLU A 456 -11.62 44.46 30.67
N ALA A 457 -10.39 44.65 30.20
CA ALA A 457 -9.87 43.96 29.00
C ALA A 457 -9.80 42.45 29.23
N LEU A 458 -9.28 42.00 30.38
CA LEU A 458 -9.20 40.56 30.70
C LEU A 458 -10.57 39.92 30.86
N GLU A 459 -11.54 40.59 31.47
CA GLU A 459 -12.93 40.08 31.59
C GLU A 459 -13.55 39.88 30.22
N LYS A 460 -13.37 40.83 29.30
CA LYS A 460 -13.85 40.71 27.93
C LYS A 460 -13.17 39.55 27.18
N GLU A 461 -11.83 39.44 27.28
CA GLU A 461 -11.07 38.38 26.66
C GLU A 461 -11.45 36.99 27.21
N ILE A 462 -11.68 36.86 28.53
CA ILE A 462 -12.14 35.62 29.16
C ILE A 462 -13.54 35.26 28.64
N ALA A 463 -14.46 36.24 28.56
CA ALA A 463 -15.79 36.02 28.03
C ALA A 463 -15.76 35.53 26.56
N GLU A 464 -14.89 36.10 25.72
CA GLU A 464 -14.68 35.66 24.34
C GLU A 464 -14.15 34.23 24.29
N LEU A 465 -13.18 33.86 25.15
CA LEU A 465 -12.63 32.50 25.24
C LEU A 465 -13.69 31.48 25.74
N ASP A 466 -14.51 31.88 26.74
CA ASP A 466 -15.61 31.04 27.23
C ASP A 466 -16.68 30.79 26.14
N GLU A 467 -16.96 31.78 25.29
CA GLU A 467 -17.85 31.61 24.15
C GLU A 467 -17.25 30.65 23.08
N ILE A 468 -15.93 30.71 22.86
CA ILE A 468 -15.24 29.76 21.97
C ILE A 468 -15.35 28.34 22.53
N LEU A 469 -15.10 28.16 23.84
CA LEU A 469 -15.17 26.83 24.49
C LEU A 469 -16.57 26.23 24.46
N LYS A 470 -17.63 27.03 24.52
CA LYS A 470 -19.04 26.59 24.45
C LYS A 470 -19.48 26.22 23.02
N SER A 471 -18.78 26.71 21.98
CA SER A 471 -19.23 26.57 20.58
C SER A 471 -18.26 25.78 19.73
N LYS A 472 -18.63 24.52 19.39
CA LYS A 472 -17.88 23.72 18.40
C LYS A 472 -17.75 24.43 17.06
N THR A 473 -18.72 25.22 16.66
CA THR A 473 -18.70 25.96 15.38
C THR A 473 -17.63 27.06 15.40
N ARG A 474 -17.45 27.78 16.50
CA ARG A 474 -16.37 28.77 16.63
C ARG A 474 -15.00 28.11 16.57
N ILE A 475 -14.79 26.96 17.23
CA ILE A 475 -13.54 26.19 17.16
C ILE A 475 -13.27 25.77 15.70
N LYS A 476 -14.27 25.25 15.00
CA LYS A 476 -14.16 24.89 13.57
C LYS A 476 -13.79 26.10 12.71
N THR A 477 -14.35 27.26 12.97
CA THR A 477 -14.01 28.50 12.24
C THR A 477 -12.55 28.92 12.46
N ILE A 478 -12.04 28.77 13.68
CA ILE A 478 -10.61 29.00 13.99
C ILE A 478 -9.73 28.05 13.19
N ILE A 479 -10.05 26.76 13.17
CA ILE A 479 -9.28 25.75 12.41
C ILE A 479 -9.28 26.09 10.91
N VAL A 480 -10.42 26.46 10.35
CA VAL A 480 -10.51 26.85 8.92
C VAL A 480 -9.65 28.08 8.62
N LYS A 481 -9.61 29.06 9.53
CA LYS A 481 -8.75 30.23 9.39
C LYS A 481 -7.26 29.84 9.43
N GLU A 482 -6.86 29.02 10.39
CA GLU A 482 -5.49 28.52 10.52
C GLU A 482 -5.05 27.73 9.28
N LEU A 483 -5.91 26.84 8.75
CA LEU A 483 -5.62 26.09 7.53
C LEU A 483 -5.41 26.98 6.32
N LYS A 484 -6.18 28.07 6.18
CA LYS A 484 -6.00 29.04 5.10
C LYS A 484 -4.66 29.78 5.22
N GLU A 485 -4.33 30.26 6.42
CA GLU A 485 -3.05 30.92 6.70
C GLU A 485 -1.86 30.00 6.37
N ILE A 486 -1.96 28.71 6.72
CA ILE A 486 -0.92 27.70 6.41
C ILE A 486 -0.83 27.46 4.91
N ALA A 487 -1.96 27.32 4.22
CA ALA A 487 -2.00 27.14 2.77
C ALA A 487 -1.36 28.33 2.02
N GLU A 488 -1.62 29.56 2.47
CA GLU A 488 -1.02 30.76 1.89
C GLU A 488 0.47 30.89 2.18
N LYS A 489 0.89 30.58 3.42
CA LYS A 489 2.27 30.78 3.88
C LYS A 489 3.24 29.70 3.38
N TYR A 490 2.79 28.44 3.32
CA TYR A 490 3.65 27.30 3.02
C TYR A 490 3.22 26.51 1.76
N GLY A 491 2.07 26.84 1.17
CA GLY A 491 1.59 26.18 -0.04
C GLY A 491 2.56 26.34 -1.20
N GLN A 492 2.74 25.28 -1.97
CA GLN A 492 3.59 25.21 -3.16
C GLN A 492 2.74 24.74 -4.35
N PRO A 493 3.10 25.10 -5.58
CA PRO A 493 2.50 24.49 -6.78
C PRO A 493 2.71 22.98 -6.76
N ARG A 494 1.80 22.24 -7.38
CA ARG A 494 1.97 20.79 -7.57
C ARG A 494 3.28 20.50 -8.31
N LYS A 495 3.97 19.47 -7.86
CA LYS A 495 5.16 18.95 -8.54
C LYS A 495 4.81 17.90 -9.58
N SER A 496 3.87 17.00 -9.26
CA SER A 496 3.42 15.94 -10.15
C SER A 496 2.40 16.46 -11.16
N ILE A 497 2.55 16.03 -12.42
CA ILE A 497 1.65 16.36 -13.52
C ILE A 497 0.62 15.24 -13.64
N ILE A 498 -0.67 15.60 -13.73
CA ILE A 498 -1.74 14.63 -13.94
C ILE A 498 -1.94 14.43 -15.45
N ILE A 499 -1.87 13.18 -15.91
CA ILE A 499 -2.12 12.81 -17.31
C ILE A 499 -3.42 12.04 -17.40
N TYR A 500 -4.32 12.49 -18.27
CA TYR A 500 -5.57 11.79 -18.58
C TYR A 500 -5.32 10.83 -19.74
N GLU A 501 -5.72 9.56 -19.60
CA GLU A 501 -5.40 8.46 -20.54
C GLU A 501 -5.87 8.67 -21.98
N ASP A 502 -6.80 9.56 -22.24
CA ASP A 502 -7.31 9.86 -23.61
C ASP A 502 -6.24 10.43 -24.55
N ILE A 503 -5.05 10.79 -24.04
CA ILE A 503 -3.97 11.37 -24.85
C ILE A 503 -2.97 10.30 -25.34
N VAL A 504 -2.96 9.09 -24.79
CA VAL A 504 -2.02 8.03 -25.21
C VAL A 504 -2.72 6.68 -25.30
N SER A 505 -3.75 6.59 -26.12
CA SER A 505 -4.08 5.32 -26.74
C SER A 505 -3.00 5.02 -27.79
N TYR A 506 -1.84 4.53 -27.35
CA TYR A 506 -1.02 3.75 -28.26
C TYR A 506 -1.88 2.57 -28.68
N THR A 507 -2.40 2.67 -29.90
CA THR A 507 -2.80 1.48 -30.65
C THR A 507 -1.66 0.49 -30.45
N GLU A 508 -1.94 -0.63 -29.75
CA GLU A 508 -1.07 -1.78 -29.75
C GLU A 508 -0.83 -2.15 -31.23
N GLU A 509 0.14 -1.51 -31.88
CA GLU A 509 0.81 -2.15 -32.98
C GLU A 509 1.36 -3.42 -32.34
N LYS A 510 0.84 -4.54 -32.79
CA LYS A 510 1.24 -5.89 -32.40
C LYS A 510 2.76 -5.85 -32.21
N ASP A 511 3.23 -5.98 -30.96
CA ASP A 511 4.64 -6.27 -30.72
C ASP A 511 4.99 -7.31 -31.78
N ASP A 512 6.06 -7.08 -32.56
CA ASP A 512 6.60 -8.06 -33.51
C ASP A 512 7.08 -9.27 -32.68
N VAL A 513 6.12 -10.04 -32.18
CA VAL A 513 6.38 -11.37 -31.63
C VAL A 513 6.86 -12.18 -32.81
N PRO A 514 8.11 -12.65 -32.83
CA PRO A 514 8.64 -13.40 -33.95
C PRO A 514 7.68 -14.55 -34.25
N ASP A 515 7.12 -14.57 -35.46
CA ASP A 515 6.20 -15.62 -35.88
C ASP A 515 7.03 -16.79 -36.48
N TYR A 516 7.13 -17.88 -35.74
CA TYR A 516 7.79 -19.11 -36.16
C TYR A 516 7.00 -20.32 -35.65
N PRO A 517 7.07 -21.46 -36.36
CA PRO A 517 6.35 -22.67 -35.99
C PRO A 517 6.92 -23.26 -34.69
N VAL A 518 6.02 -23.76 -33.84
CA VAL A 518 6.35 -24.46 -32.60
C VAL A 518 5.43 -25.65 -32.40
N ASN A 519 5.93 -26.67 -31.70
CA ASN A 519 5.14 -27.79 -31.21
C ASN A 519 4.86 -27.60 -29.73
N LEU A 520 3.60 -27.69 -29.37
CA LEU A 520 3.09 -27.51 -28.01
C LEU A 520 2.73 -28.88 -27.43
N PHE A 521 3.16 -29.14 -26.22
CA PHE A 521 2.87 -30.36 -25.47
C PHE A 521 2.31 -29.97 -24.11
N PHE A 522 1.15 -30.52 -23.77
CA PHE A 522 0.50 -30.30 -22.47
C PHE A 522 0.28 -31.67 -21.82
N THR A 523 0.65 -31.81 -20.53
CA THR A 523 0.59 -33.06 -19.80
C THR A 523 -0.63 -33.13 -18.88
N LYS A 524 -1.02 -34.31 -18.40
CA LYS A 524 -2.12 -34.51 -17.45
C LYS A 524 -1.88 -33.83 -16.11
N GLU A 525 -0.63 -33.79 -15.65
CA GLU A 525 -0.22 -33.13 -14.40
C GLU A 525 -0.03 -31.61 -14.56
N GLY A 526 -0.38 -31.02 -15.71
CA GLY A 526 -0.36 -29.58 -15.93
C GLY A 526 0.98 -28.98 -16.31
N TYR A 527 1.91 -29.76 -16.86
CA TYR A 527 3.16 -29.26 -17.43
C TYR A 527 2.97 -28.88 -18.89
N PHE A 528 3.63 -27.84 -19.32
CA PHE A 528 3.58 -27.33 -20.68
C PHE A 528 4.98 -27.16 -21.26
N LYS A 529 5.16 -27.57 -22.52
CA LYS A 529 6.39 -27.41 -23.29
C LYS A 529 6.09 -26.76 -24.62
N LYS A 530 6.90 -25.77 -24.97
CA LYS A 530 6.96 -25.20 -26.31
C LYS A 530 8.30 -25.57 -26.93
N ILE A 531 8.31 -26.34 -28.03
CA ILE A 531 9.50 -26.88 -28.64
C ILE A 531 9.52 -26.50 -30.12
N THR A 532 10.63 -25.95 -30.59
CA THR A 532 10.78 -25.63 -32.02
C THR A 532 10.93 -26.95 -32.84
N PRO A 533 10.45 -27.02 -34.10
CA PRO A 533 10.59 -28.20 -34.95
C PRO A 533 12.03 -28.69 -35.06
N GLN A 534 13.00 -27.78 -35.09
CA GLN A 534 14.41 -28.10 -35.12
C GLN A 534 14.87 -28.84 -33.86
N SER A 535 14.46 -28.32 -32.68
CA SER A 535 14.80 -28.94 -31.39
C SER A 535 14.14 -30.33 -31.24
N LEU A 536 12.90 -30.48 -31.71
CA LEU A 536 12.17 -31.76 -31.66
C LEU A 536 12.80 -32.83 -32.54
N ARG A 537 13.35 -32.49 -33.72
CA ARG A 537 14.07 -33.43 -34.59
C ARG A 537 15.36 -33.95 -33.97
N MET A 538 15.99 -33.19 -33.07
CA MET A 538 17.25 -33.59 -32.41
C MET A 538 17.01 -34.57 -31.25
N SER A 539 15.85 -34.54 -30.61
CA SER A 539 15.48 -35.44 -29.51
C SER A 539 13.96 -35.53 -29.40
N SER A 540 13.39 -36.69 -29.60
CA SER A 540 11.95 -36.97 -29.45
C SER A 540 11.59 -37.55 -28.08
N ASN A 541 12.56 -37.87 -27.21
CA ASN A 541 12.30 -38.44 -25.91
C ASN A 541 11.90 -37.29 -24.92
N HIS A 542 10.63 -37.30 -24.58
CA HIS A 542 10.09 -36.33 -23.60
C HIS A 542 10.38 -36.77 -22.16
N LYS A 543 11.07 -35.91 -21.41
CA LYS A 543 11.16 -36.07 -19.96
C LYS A 543 9.85 -35.62 -19.33
N LEU A 544 9.15 -36.53 -18.66
CA LEU A 544 7.91 -36.25 -17.91
C LEU A 544 8.17 -36.47 -16.43
N LYS A 545 7.25 -36.00 -15.60
CA LYS A 545 7.22 -36.31 -14.15
C LYS A 545 6.82 -37.81 -14.03
N ASP A 546 7.27 -38.47 -12.96
CA ASP A 546 6.93 -39.86 -12.72
C ASP A 546 5.39 -40.04 -12.65
N GLY A 547 4.88 -40.94 -13.53
CA GLY A 547 3.45 -41.18 -13.65
C GLY A 547 2.64 -40.20 -14.50
N ASP A 548 3.28 -39.15 -15.07
CA ASP A 548 2.63 -38.20 -15.97
C ASP A 548 2.66 -38.64 -17.43
N GLU A 549 1.70 -38.18 -18.22
CA GLU A 549 1.63 -38.48 -19.66
C GLU A 549 1.22 -37.21 -20.45
N ILE A 550 1.59 -37.20 -21.74
CA ILE A 550 1.18 -36.10 -22.63
C ILE A 550 -0.32 -36.25 -22.94
N ALA A 551 -1.10 -35.30 -22.51
CA ALA A 551 -2.55 -35.25 -22.74
C ALA A 551 -2.89 -34.60 -24.08
N GLN A 552 -2.14 -33.60 -24.53
CA GLN A 552 -2.40 -32.88 -25.77
C GLN A 552 -1.10 -32.54 -26.50
N THR A 553 -1.14 -32.63 -27.81
CA THR A 553 -0.06 -32.19 -28.72
C THR A 553 -0.68 -31.33 -29.81
N CYS A 554 -0.05 -30.21 -30.14
CA CYS A 554 -0.55 -29.29 -31.15
C CYS A 554 0.62 -28.63 -31.89
N GLU A 555 0.57 -28.57 -33.20
CA GLU A 555 1.45 -27.72 -34.00
C GLU A 555 0.86 -26.35 -34.06
N PHE A 556 1.64 -25.33 -33.76
CA PHE A 556 1.15 -23.95 -33.62
C PHE A 556 2.24 -22.95 -34.02
N SER A 557 2.00 -21.69 -33.74
CA SER A 557 2.92 -20.58 -33.98
C SER A 557 3.22 -19.85 -32.68
N ASN A 558 4.43 -19.33 -32.53
CA ASN A 558 4.85 -18.53 -31.38
C ASN A 558 4.01 -17.26 -31.23
N ASN A 559 3.45 -16.74 -32.32
CA ASN A 559 2.57 -15.54 -32.30
C ASN A 559 1.09 -15.95 -32.19
N GLY A 560 0.69 -16.60 -31.10
CA GLY A 560 -0.69 -16.97 -30.85
C GLY A 560 -1.03 -16.96 -29.38
N GLU A 561 -2.32 -17.14 -29.07
CA GLU A 561 -2.83 -17.19 -27.70
C GLU A 561 -3.11 -18.62 -27.27
N LEU A 562 -2.88 -18.87 -25.98
CA LEU A 562 -3.14 -20.14 -25.30
C LEU A 562 -4.21 -19.92 -24.24
N LEU A 563 -5.20 -20.79 -24.21
CA LEU A 563 -6.26 -20.81 -23.20
C LEU A 563 -6.13 -22.11 -22.40
N PHE A 564 -5.92 -21.99 -21.09
CA PHE A 564 -5.84 -23.12 -20.18
C PHE A 564 -7.11 -23.18 -19.34
N PHE A 565 -7.95 -24.18 -19.58
CA PHE A 565 -9.16 -24.44 -18.83
C PHE A 565 -8.83 -25.23 -17.57
N THR A 566 -9.51 -24.90 -16.46
CA THR A 566 -9.21 -25.47 -15.15
C THR A 566 -10.39 -26.26 -14.59
N ASP A 567 -10.12 -27.12 -13.62
CA ASP A 567 -11.12 -27.91 -12.88
C ASP A 567 -12.08 -27.05 -12.03
N LYS A 568 -11.76 -25.75 -11.82
CA LYS A 568 -12.63 -24.78 -11.09
C LYS A 568 -13.45 -23.88 -12.03
N CYS A 569 -13.81 -24.38 -13.22
CA CYS A 569 -14.63 -23.64 -14.20
C CYS A 569 -14.07 -22.27 -14.58
N GLN A 570 -12.73 -22.15 -14.65
CA GLN A 570 -12.04 -20.95 -15.05
C GLN A 570 -11.22 -21.19 -16.31
N VAL A 571 -10.83 -20.12 -16.99
CA VAL A 571 -9.85 -20.18 -18.09
C VAL A 571 -8.82 -19.09 -17.93
N TYR A 572 -7.55 -19.47 -18.06
CA TYR A 572 -6.41 -18.57 -18.06
C TYR A 572 -5.89 -18.39 -19.47
N LYS A 573 -5.62 -17.13 -19.82
CA LYS A 573 -5.13 -16.73 -21.13
C LYS A 573 -3.66 -16.33 -21.04
N ALA A 574 -2.85 -16.80 -21.97
CA ALA A 574 -1.44 -16.45 -22.09
C ALA A 574 -1.06 -16.38 -23.59
N LYS A 575 -0.01 -15.66 -23.93
CA LYS A 575 0.58 -15.72 -25.27
C LYS A 575 1.55 -16.91 -25.34
N ALA A 576 1.65 -17.60 -26.48
CA ALA A 576 2.65 -18.63 -26.66
C ALA A 576 4.08 -18.10 -26.47
N ALA A 577 4.31 -16.82 -26.78
CA ALA A 577 5.58 -16.13 -26.55
C ALA A 577 5.92 -15.92 -25.06
N ASP A 578 4.96 -15.99 -24.15
CA ASP A 578 5.19 -15.87 -22.70
C ASP A 578 5.92 -17.10 -22.13
N PHE A 579 5.95 -18.19 -22.90
CA PHE A 579 6.64 -19.42 -22.56
C PHE A 579 7.96 -19.52 -23.35
N ALA A 580 9.04 -19.86 -22.66
CA ALA A 580 10.33 -20.02 -23.29
C ALA A 580 10.36 -21.27 -24.20
N ASP A 581 11.15 -21.24 -25.27
CA ASP A 581 11.41 -22.45 -26.07
C ASP A 581 12.21 -23.46 -25.23
N THR A 582 11.71 -24.68 -25.17
CA THR A 582 12.29 -25.75 -24.35
C THR A 582 12.79 -26.92 -25.21
N LYS A 583 13.44 -27.88 -24.58
CA LYS A 583 13.84 -29.16 -25.20
C LYS A 583 12.94 -30.29 -24.71
N ALA A 584 12.80 -31.36 -25.49
CA ALA A 584 12.06 -32.54 -25.07
C ALA A 584 12.58 -33.12 -23.73
N SER A 585 13.89 -33.03 -23.49
CA SER A 585 14.56 -33.52 -22.28
C SER A 585 14.34 -32.70 -21.01
N THR A 586 13.59 -31.58 -21.06
CA THR A 586 13.23 -30.77 -19.87
C THR A 586 11.80 -31.10 -19.42
N LEU A 587 11.45 -30.82 -18.15
CA LEU A 587 10.08 -30.99 -17.66
C LEU A 587 9.09 -29.99 -18.27
N GLY A 588 9.55 -28.78 -18.63
CA GLY A 588 8.72 -27.69 -19.09
C GLY A 588 8.22 -26.80 -17.92
N ASP A 589 7.32 -25.85 -18.24
CA ASP A 589 6.72 -24.97 -17.29
C ASP A 589 5.50 -25.62 -16.60
N TYR A 590 5.41 -25.55 -15.27
CA TYR A 590 4.20 -25.94 -14.53
C TYR A 590 3.17 -24.81 -14.63
N VAL A 591 2.11 -25.05 -15.40
CA VAL A 591 1.12 -24.02 -15.79
C VAL A 591 0.45 -23.34 -14.62
N PRO A 592 -0.01 -24.07 -13.56
CA PRO A 592 -0.62 -23.41 -12.41
C PRO A 592 0.28 -22.37 -11.74
N ALA A 593 1.56 -22.69 -11.54
CA ALA A 593 2.53 -21.77 -10.97
C ALA A 593 2.88 -20.61 -11.93
N LYS A 594 3.06 -20.92 -13.22
CA LYS A 594 3.42 -19.94 -14.26
C LYS A 594 2.35 -18.88 -14.46
N LEU A 595 1.07 -19.26 -14.40
CA LEU A 595 -0.06 -18.35 -14.62
C LEU A 595 -0.70 -17.82 -13.34
N GLY A 596 -0.16 -18.19 -12.18
CA GLY A 596 -0.67 -17.72 -10.87
C GLY A 596 -2.11 -18.19 -10.62
N MET A 597 -2.39 -19.49 -10.88
CA MET A 597 -3.70 -20.08 -10.61
C MET A 597 -3.99 -20.12 -9.11
N ASP A 598 -5.26 -20.21 -8.75
CA ASP A 598 -5.68 -20.27 -7.35
C ASP A 598 -5.18 -21.56 -6.67
N GLU A 599 -5.03 -21.56 -5.36
CA GLU A 599 -4.55 -22.71 -4.61
C GLU A 599 -5.46 -23.94 -4.83
N GLY A 600 -4.85 -25.07 -5.21
CA GLY A 600 -5.56 -26.32 -5.54
C GLY A 600 -6.37 -26.26 -6.84
N GLU A 601 -6.06 -25.34 -7.76
CA GLU A 601 -6.62 -25.27 -9.11
C GLU A 601 -5.67 -25.91 -10.12
N ASN A 602 -6.19 -26.80 -10.97
CA ASN A 602 -5.40 -27.54 -11.96
C ASN A 602 -5.88 -27.21 -13.37
N ALA A 603 -4.94 -27.05 -14.30
CA ALA A 603 -5.24 -26.95 -15.72
C ALA A 603 -5.59 -28.34 -16.27
N VAL A 604 -6.76 -28.49 -16.91
CA VAL A 604 -7.27 -29.76 -17.41
C VAL A 604 -7.28 -29.84 -18.93
N TYR A 605 -7.25 -28.69 -19.63
CA TYR A 605 -7.30 -28.66 -21.08
C TYR A 605 -6.67 -27.41 -21.66
N MET A 606 -6.00 -27.51 -22.77
CA MET A 606 -5.35 -26.39 -23.48
C MET A 606 -5.98 -26.19 -24.88
N VAL A 607 -6.19 -24.92 -25.24
CA VAL A 607 -6.57 -24.52 -26.60
C VAL A 607 -5.58 -23.47 -27.10
N ALA A 608 -5.03 -23.70 -28.30
CA ALA A 608 -4.19 -22.74 -28.99
C ALA A 608 -4.99 -22.08 -30.12
N THR A 609 -4.97 -20.76 -30.21
CA THR A 609 -5.74 -20.01 -31.22
C THR A 609 -5.05 -18.73 -31.65
N LYS A 610 -5.26 -18.32 -32.92
CA LYS A 610 -4.87 -16.99 -33.44
C LYS A 610 -6.07 -16.08 -33.67
N ASP A 611 -7.23 -16.63 -33.98
CA ASP A 611 -8.39 -15.90 -34.48
C ASP A 611 -9.70 -16.23 -33.76
N TYR A 612 -9.63 -17.05 -32.68
CA TYR A 612 -10.78 -17.49 -31.89
C TYR A 612 -11.86 -18.24 -32.70
N LYS A 613 -11.51 -18.77 -33.88
CA LYS A 613 -12.41 -19.62 -34.65
C LYS A 613 -12.37 -21.06 -34.11
N GLY A 614 -13.53 -21.71 -34.14
CA GLY A 614 -13.73 -23.07 -33.67
C GLY A 614 -14.75 -23.20 -32.56
N ILE A 615 -14.93 -24.39 -32.10
CA ILE A 615 -16.00 -24.77 -31.16
C ILE A 615 -15.42 -25.62 -30.05
N LEU A 616 -15.90 -25.34 -28.83
CA LEU A 616 -15.63 -26.14 -27.64
C LEU A 616 -16.85 -26.98 -27.30
N LEU A 617 -16.65 -28.27 -27.09
CA LEU A 617 -17.66 -29.18 -26.61
C LEU A 617 -17.28 -29.65 -25.20
N PHE A 618 -18.07 -29.27 -24.24
CA PHE A 618 -17.93 -29.70 -22.85
C PHE A 618 -18.87 -30.85 -22.56
N ALA A 619 -18.34 -31.94 -22.04
CA ALA A 619 -19.09 -33.10 -21.58
C ALA A 619 -19.10 -33.12 -20.05
N PHE A 620 -20.29 -33.20 -19.45
CA PHE A 620 -20.47 -33.21 -18.01
C PHE A 620 -20.83 -34.60 -17.50
N GLU A 621 -20.40 -34.94 -16.29
CA GLU A 621 -20.68 -36.24 -15.65
C GLU A 621 -22.17 -36.61 -15.61
N ASN A 622 -23.05 -35.60 -15.62
CA ASN A 622 -24.51 -35.82 -15.66
C ASN A 622 -25.08 -36.20 -17.05
N GLY A 623 -24.21 -36.42 -18.06
CA GLY A 623 -24.62 -36.81 -19.41
C GLY A 623 -25.10 -35.66 -20.28
N LYS A 624 -24.93 -34.40 -19.86
CA LYS A 624 -25.20 -33.23 -20.70
C LYS A 624 -23.94 -32.82 -21.47
N LEU A 625 -24.16 -32.24 -22.66
CA LEU A 625 -23.11 -31.64 -23.46
C LEU A 625 -23.43 -30.18 -23.76
N ALA A 626 -22.40 -29.34 -23.70
CA ALA A 626 -22.51 -27.91 -24.04
C ALA A 626 -21.58 -27.59 -25.20
N LYS A 627 -22.14 -27.10 -26.31
CA LYS A 627 -21.41 -26.67 -27.51
C LYS A 627 -21.32 -25.14 -27.50
N VAL A 628 -20.07 -24.61 -27.38
CA VAL A 628 -19.83 -23.16 -27.21
C VAL A 628 -18.79 -22.69 -28.24
N PRO A 629 -19.02 -21.57 -28.95
CA PRO A 629 -18.01 -21.04 -29.89
C PRO A 629 -16.82 -20.48 -29.13
N LEU A 630 -15.62 -20.70 -29.67
CA LEU A 630 -14.38 -20.19 -29.04
C LEU A 630 -14.35 -18.66 -28.95
N GLU A 631 -15.06 -17.95 -29.87
CA GLU A 631 -15.24 -16.50 -29.85
C GLU A 631 -15.82 -15.98 -28.52
N ALA A 632 -16.63 -16.80 -27.81
CA ALA A 632 -17.16 -16.43 -26.48
C ALA A 632 -16.07 -16.19 -25.41
N TYR A 633 -14.84 -16.62 -25.66
CA TYR A 633 -13.69 -16.42 -24.78
C TYR A 633 -12.78 -15.26 -25.24
N GLN A 634 -13.07 -14.65 -26.38
CA GLN A 634 -12.37 -13.44 -26.83
C GLN A 634 -12.75 -12.26 -25.93
N THR A 635 -11.78 -11.48 -25.51
CA THR A 635 -12.00 -10.29 -24.65
C THR A 635 -11.43 -9.06 -25.32
N LYS A 636 -12.14 -7.92 -25.20
CA LYS A 636 -11.66 -6.61 -25.70
C LYS A 636 -10.47 -6.05 -24.89
N THR A 637 -10.23 -6.59 -23.73
CA THR A 637 -9.14 -6.20 -22.82
C THR A 637 -8.25 -7.38 -22.53
N ASN A 638 -6.96 -7.15 -22.21
CA ASN A 638 -5.97 -8.18 -21.85
C ASN A 638 -6.28 -8.86 -20.49
N ARG A 639 -7.49 -9.40 -20.34
CA ARG A 639 -7.85 -10.17 -19.13
C ARG A 639 -7.15 -11.54 -19.18
N LYS A 640 -6.25 -11.76 -18.23
CA LYS A 640 -5.53 -13.02 -18.11
C LYS A 640 -6.37 -14.17 -17.53
N LYS A 641 -7.45 -13.87 -16.82
CA LYS A 641 -8.33 -14.84 -16.12
C LYS A 641 -9.79 -14.52 -16.40
N LEU A 642 -10.57 -15.56 -16.79
CA LEU A 642 -12.01 -15.49 -16.97
C LEU A 642 -12.69 -16.53 -16.07
N THR A 643 -13.57 -16.11 -15.21
CA THR A 643 -14.43 -16.96 -14.37
C THR A 643 -15.68 -17.42 -15.14
N GLY A 644 -16.26 -18.55 -14.74
CA GLY A 644 -17.43 -19.10 -15.41
C GLY A 644 -17.14 -19.52 -16.86
N ALA A 645 -16.00 -20.18 -17.08
CA ALA A 645 -15.60 -20.67 -18.39
C ALA A 645 -16.52 -21.78 -18.92
N TYR A 646 -17.12 -22.55 -18.05
CA TYR A 646 -18.17 -23.55 -18.32
C TYR A 646 -19.07 -23.72 -17.10
N SER A 647 -20.09 -24.55 -17.17
CA SER A 647 -21.07 -24.73 -16.08
C SER A 647 -20.47 -25.43 -14.86
N ASP A 648 -20.75 -24.93 -13.68
CA ASP A 648 -20.39 -25.47 -12.36
C ASP A 648 -21.41 -26.50 -11.81
N LYS A 649 -22.52 -26.76 -12.53
CA LYS A 649 -23.64 -27.58 -12.03
C LYS A 649 -23.38 -29.09 -12.06
N SER A 650 -22.33 -29.53 -12.73
CA SER A 650 -21.88 -30.93 -12.76
C SER A 650 -20.39 -30.95 -13.07
N PRO A 651 -19.60 -31.88 -12.49
CA PRO A 651 -18.20 -32.02 -12.83
C PRO A 651 -18.00 -32.24 -14.32
N LEU A 652 -16.86 -31.79 -14.84
CA LEU A 652 -16.46 -31.96 -16.22
C LEU A 652 -15.94 -33.41 -16.44
N ALA A 653 -16.56 -34.16 -17.34
CA ALA A 653 -16.10 -35.49 -17.75
C ALA A 653 -14.99 -35.39 -18.82
N GLY A 654 -14.98 -34.30 -19.59
CA GLY A 654 -13.99 -34.00 -20.60
C GLY A 654 -14.44 -32.85 -21.49
N MET A 655 -13.51 -32.36 -22.28
CA MET A 655 -13.81 -31.34 -23.30
C MET A 655 -12.98 -31.56 -24.56
N VAL A 656 -13.49 -31.10 -25.69
CA VAL A 656 -12.82 -31.23 -26.99
C VAL A 656 -12.97 -29.93 -27.76
N PHE A 657 -11.90 -29.53 -28.43
CA PHE A 657 -11.86 -28.43 -29.37
C PHE A 657 -11.86 -28.93 -30.81
N PHE A 658 -12.68 -28.33 -31.68
CA PHE A 658 -12.73 -28.69 -33.13
C PHE A 658 -13.15 -27.48 -33.97
N THR A 659 -12.81 -27.53 -35.24
CA THR A 659 -13.12 -26.48 -36.23
C THR A 659 -14.26 -26.86 -37.17
N GLU A 660 -14.44 -28.16 -37.42
CA GLU A 660 -15.47 -28.71 -38.30
C GLU A 660 -16.27 -29.78 -37.55
N ASP A 661 -17.58 -29.86 -37.86
CA ASP A 661 -18.45 -30.83 -37.17
C ASP A 661 -17.97 -32.28 -37.40
N LYS A 662 -17.85 -33.03 -36.29
CA LYS A 662 -17.30 -34.39 -36.22
C LYS A 662 -18.17 -35.28 -35.35
N GLU A 663 -17.90 -36.60 -35.40
CA GLU A 663 -18.50 -37.56 -34.49
C GLU A 663 -17.61 -37.74 -33.24
N PHE A 664 -18.25 -37.82 -32.09
CA PHE A 664 -17.61 -38.03 -30.79
C PHE A 664 -18.16 -39.28 -30.11
N LEU A 665 -17.25 -40.03 -29.50
CA LEU A 665 -17.55 -41.17 -28.66
C LEU A 665 -17.71 -40.74 -27.22
N LEU A 666 -18.84 -41.08 -26.61
CA LEU A 666 -19.13 -40.88 -25.20
C LEU A 666 -19.12 -42.24 -24.50
N LYS A 667 -18.43 -42.34 -23.35
CA LYS A 667 -18.43 -43.55 -22.53
C LYS A 667 -18.97 -43.26 -21.13
N ALA A 668 -19.91 -44.08 -20.69
CA ALA A 668 -20.49 -44.00 -19.35
C ALA A 668 -19.92 -45.10 -18.45
N SER A 669 -19.85 -44.83 -17.13
CA SER A 669 -19.39 -45.79 -16.11
C SER A 669 -20.25 -47.07 -16.03
N SER A 670 -21.38 -47.10 -16.73
CA SER A 670 -22.20 -48.31 -16.94
C SER A 670 -21.71 -49.22 -18.06
N GLY A 671 -20.56 -48.90 -18.70
CA GLY A 671 -20.06 -49.59 -19.87
C GLY A 671 -20.78 -49.24 -21.17
N ARG A 672 -21.80 -48.34 -21.14
CA ARG A 672 -22.51 -47.94 -22.36
C ARG A 672 -21.75 -46.88 -23.12
N MET A 673 -21.85 -46.95 -24.44
CA MET A 673 -21.20 -46.07 -25.40
C MET A 673 -22.24 -45.40 -26.28
N LEU A 674 -21.94 -44.18 -26.74
CA LEU A 674 -22.80 -43.43 -27.65
C LEU A 674 -21.91 -42.66 -28.63
N LEU A 675 -22.16 -42.83 -29.94
CA LEU A 675 -21.60 -41.98 -30.99
C LEU A 675 -22.58 -40.86 -31.32
N ILE A 676 -22.10 -39.65 -31.21
CA ILE A 676 -22.89 -38.43 -31.49
C ILE A 676 -22.16 -37.53 -32.48
N HIS A 677 -22.87 -37.10 -33.50
CA HIS A 677 -22.37 -36.06 -34.41
C HIS A 677 -22.62 -34.69 -33.79
N SER A 678 -21.57 -33.84 -33.74
CA SER A 678 -21.62 -32.51 -33.07
C SER A 678 -22.68 -31.59 -33.63
N GLY A 679 -23.10 -31.79 -34.90
CA GLY A 679 -24.22 -31.06 -35.52
C GLY A 679 -25.59 -31.31 -34.86
N ALA A 680 -25.72 -32.41 -34.10
CA ALA A 680 -26.96 -32.68 -33.34
C ALA A 680 -27.10 -31.85 -32.03
N ILE A 681 -26.05 -31.11 -31.68
CA ILE A 681 -26.01 -30.28 -30.45
C ILE A 681 -26.07 -28.82 -30.87
N ASN A 682 -27.07 -28.10 -30.37
CA ASN A 682 -27.25 -26.68 -30.66
C ASN A 682 -26.14 -25.83 -30.04
N LEU A 683 -25.56 -24.93 -30.80
CA LEU A 683 -24.58 -23.96 -30.34
C LEU A 683 -25.20 -23.00 -29.31
N LYS A 684 -24.48 -22.73 -28.24
CA LYS A 684 -24.87 -21.78 -27.19
C LYS A 684 -23.81 -20.67 -27.06
N THR A 685 -24.25 -19.44 -27.03
CA THR A 685 -23.35 -18.26 -26.93
C THR A 685 -22.90 -18.00 -25.49
N THR A 686 -23.64 -18.50 -24.49
CA THR A 686 -23.29 -18.31 -23.08
C THR A 686 -22.33 -19.37 -22.61
N ARG A 687 -21.16 -18.98 -22.11
CA ARG A 687 -20.09 -19.89 -21.63
C ARG A 687 -20.54 -20.83 -20.52
N SER A 688 -21.23 -20.32 -19.50
CA SER A 688 -21.69 -21.08 -18.32
C SER A 688 -22.96 -21.91 -18.57
N THR A 689 -23.29 -22.19 -19.84
CA THR A 689 -24.46 -22.99 -20.21
C THR A 689 -24.34 -24.41 -19.65
N GLN A 690 -25.45 -24.96 -19.10
CA GLN A 690 -25.52 -26.35 -18.65
C GLN A 690 -25.57 -27.36 -19.81
N GLY A 691 -25.69 -26.88 -21.04
CA GLY A 691 -25.83 -27.74 -22.23
C GLY A 691 -27.19 -28.45 -22.34
N VAL A 692 -27.24 -29.43 -23.23
CA VAL A 692 -28.40 -30.25 -23.50
C VAL A 692 -28.16 -31.68 -23.01
N ALA A 693 -29.22 -32.37 -22.57
CA ALA A 693 -29.12 -33.76 -22.19
C ALA A 693 -28.89 -34.62 -23.46
N VAL A 694 -27.84 -35.38 -23.45
CA VAL A 694 -27.44 -36.25 -24.58
C VAL A 694 -27.48 -37.72 -24.17
N MET A 695 -26.89 -38.06 -23.04
CA MET A 695 -26.88 -39.44 -22.54
C MET A 695 -27.70 -39.55 -21.26
N LYS A 696 -28.70 -40.42 -21.24
CA LYS A 696 -29.45 -40.77 -20.03
C LYS A 696 -28.62 -41.73 -19.20
N LEU A 697 -28.35 -41.39 -17.96
CA LEU A 697 -27.56 -42.20 -17.05
C LEU A 697 -28.46 -42.86 -16.02
N LYS A 698 -28.19 -44.10 -15.66
CA LYS A 698 -28.82 -44.78 -14.54
C LYS A 698 -28.29 -44.22 -13.23
N LYS A 699 -29.08 -44.34 -12.16
CA LYS A 699 -28.69 -43.87 -10.82
C LYS A 699 -27.35 -44.51 -10.40
N GLY A 700 -26.39 -43.64 -9.98
CA GLY A 700 -25.04 -44.09 -9.60
C GLY A 700 -24.03 -44.18 -10.74
N HIS A 701 -24.45 -43.94 -11.97
CA HIS A 701 -23.52 -43.93 -13.13
C HIS A 701 -23.30 -42.51 -13.64
N ARG A 702 -22.14 -42.28 -14.23
CA ARG A 702 -21.71 -40.97 -14.77
C ARG A 702 -21.10 -41.13 -16.15
N LEU A 703 -21.12 -40.06 -16.93
CA LEU A 703 -20.29 -39.93 -18.12
C LEU A 703 -18.86 -39.67 -17.63
N PHE A 704 -17.86 -40.37 -18.15
CA PHE A 704 -16.48 -40.21 -17.69
C PHE A 704 -15.47 -39.92 -18.80
N GLU A 705 -15.87 -40.11 -20.08
CA GLU A 705 -14.96 -39.89 -21.21
C GLU A 705 -15.73 -39.35 -22.42
N ILE A 706 -15.11 -38.41 -23.11
CA ILE A 706 -15.44 -37.96 -24.45
C ILE A 706 -14.18 -37.96 -25.30
N SER A 707 -14.23 -38.56 -26.47
CA SER A 707 -13.11 -38.61 -27.43
C SER A 707 -13.63 -38.44 -28.85
N GLU A 708 -12.75 -37.98 -29.77
CA GLU A 708 -13.08 -37.93 -31.19
C GLU A 708 -13.20 -39.37 -31.72
N TYR A 709 -14.24 -39.65 -32.48
CA TYR A 709 -14.43 -40.96 -33.10
C TYR A 709 -13.52 -41.10 -34.34
N VAL A 710 -12.74 -42.15 -34.37
CA VAL A 710 -11.90 -42.52 -35.52
C VAL A 710 -12.62 -43.63 -36.27
N GLU A 711 -12.77 -43.46 -37.58
CA GLU A 711 -13.39 -44.48 -38.44
C GLU A 711 -12.60 -45.79 -38.39
N GLY A 712 -13.29 -46.90 -38.20
CA GLY A 712 -12.67 -48.21 -38.00
C GLY A 712 -12.50 -48.64 -36.53
N THR A 713 -12.76 -47.79 -35.55
CA THR A 713 -12.71 -48.16 -34.12
C THR A 713 -13.75 -49.20 -33.74
N PHE A 714 -14.89 -49.22 -34.42
CA PHE A 714 -15.97 -50.21 -34.19
C PHE A 714 -16.30 -50.99 -35.45
N ALA A 715 -16.54 -52.29 -35.31
CA ALA A 715 -16.99 -53.13 -36.39
C ALA A 715 -18.37 -52.77 -36.93
N LYS A 716 -19.27 -52.26 -36.02
CA LYS A 716 -20.63 -51.87 -36.38
C LYS A 716 -20.99 -50.50 -35.74
N PRO A 717 -20.46 -49.38 -36.23
CA PRO A 717 -20.63 -48.06 -35.62
C PRO A 717 -22.11 -47.62 -35.57
N GLN A 718 -22.94 -48.08 -36.47
CA GLN A 718 -24.40 -47.76 -36.48
C GLN A 718 -25.14 -48.19 -35.21
N ARG A 719 -24.61 -49.18 -34.47
CA ARG A 719 -25.17 -49.64 -33.18
C ARG A 719 -25.08 -48.55 -32.11
N TYR A 720 -24.07 -47.72 -32.17
CA TYR A 720 -23.77 -46.67 -31.17
C TYR A 720 -24.31 -45.33 -31.57
N ARG A 721 -24.76 -45.10 -32.80
CA ARG A 721 -25.39 -43.91 -33.31
C ARG A 721 -26.87 -43.83 -32.94
N THR A 722 -27.38 -42.62 -32.71
CA THR A 722 -28.82 -42.41 -32.44
C THR A 722 -29.34 -41.20 -33.20
N LYS A 723 -30.64 -41.21 -33.54
CA LYS A 723 -31.33 -40.09 -34.15
C LYS A 723 -32.11 -39.28 -33.11
N THR A 724 -32.29 -39.81 -31.88
CA THR A 724 -33.08 -39.18 -30.81
C THR A 724 -32.27 -38.97 -29.55
N LEU A 725 -32.25 -37.75 -29.04
CA LEU A 725 -31.59 -37.36 -27.80
C LEU A 725 -32.62 -36.94 -26.77
N PRO A 726 -32.40 -37.21 -25.46
CA PRO A 726 -31.29 -38.03 -24.90
C PRO A 726 -31.56 -39.54 -24.96
N THR A 727 -30.50 -40.35 -25.07
CA THR A 727 -30.55 -41.82 -25.16
C THR A 727 -29.69 -42.48 -24.08
N LEU A 728 -29.93 -43.78 -23.82
CA LEU A 728 -29.14 -44.56 -22.86
C LEU A 728 -27.79 -45.02 -23.40
N GLY A 729 -27.57 -44.90 -24.70
CA GLY A 729 -26.42 -45.52 -25.39
C GLY A 729 -26.49 -47.06 -25.45
N ALA A 730 -25.57 -47.67 -26.19
CA ALA A 730 -25.54 -49.12 -26.39
C ALA A 730 -24.35 -49.76 -25.60
N MET A 731 -24.53 -51.00 -25.16
CA MET A 731 -23.43 -51.82 -24.64
C MET A 731 -22.49 -52.22 -25.81
N PRO A 732 -21.19 -52.33 -25.56
CA PRO A 732 -20.23 -52.83 -26.57
C PRO A 732 -20.71 -54.16 -27.19
N ALA A 733 -20.53 -54.32 -28.49
CA ALA A 733 -20.70 -55.62 -29.11
C ALA A 733 -19.50 -56.51 -28.75
N ASN A 734 -19.67 -57.83 -28.77
CA ASN A 734 -18.56 -58.78 -28.48
C ASN A 734 -17.33 -58.55 -29.39
N GLU A 735 -17.55 -58.04 -30.59
CA GLU A 735 -16.50 -57.71 -31.58
C GLU A 735 -15.79 -56.37 -31.28
N ASP A 736 -16.42 -55.52 -30.47
CA ASP A 736 -15.94 -54.16 -30.12
C ASP A 736 -15.48 -54.07 -28.65
N SER A 737 -15.57 -55.15 -27.85
CA SER A 737 -15.06 -55.24 -26.50
C SER A 737 -13.59 -55.57 -26.53
N THR A 738 -12.74 -54.62 -26.29
CA THR A 738 -11.36 -54.89 -25.88
C THR A 738 -11.41 -55.38 -24.42
N ASP A 739 -11.44 -56.71 -24.26
CA ASP A 739 -11.12 -57.35 -22.99
C ASP A 739 -9.63 -57.12 -22.69
N GLU A 740 -9.29 -56.07 -22.00
CA GLU A 740 -8.13 -56.09 -21.11
C GLU A 740 -8.50 -57.02 -19.95
N GLN A 741 -8.11 -58.28 -20.09
CA GLN A 741 -8.05 -59.22 -18.97
C GLN A 741 -7.15 -58.58 -17.89
N LEU A 742 -7.78 -58.09 -16.83
CA LEU A 742 -7.13 -57.84 -15.55
C LEU A 742 -6.64 -59.21 -15.04
N THR A 743 -5.39 -59.57 -15.32
CA THR A 743 -4.67 -60.61 -14.60
C THR A 743 -4.54 -60.11 -13.15
N LEU A 744 -5.37 -60.68 -12.28
CA LEU A 744 -5.15 -60.71 -10.85
C LEU A 744 -3.83 -61.46 -10.57
N ILE A 745 -2.79 -60.74 -10.13
CA ILE A 745 -1.75 -61.23 -9.21
C ILE A 745 -1.63 -60.23 -8.09
#